data_cdd36dfead92abdf2abcb913e7acaf5d
#
_entry.id   cdd36dfead92abdf2abcb913e7acaf5d
#
_cell.length_a   1.000
_cell.length_b   1.000
_cell.length_c   1.000
_cell.angle_alpha   90.00
_cell.angle_beta   90.00
_cell.angle_gamma   90.00
#
_symmetry.space_group_name_H-M   'P 1'
#
loop_
_entity.id
_entity.type
_entity.pdbx_description
1 polymer ?
#
loop_
_entity_poly.entity_id
_entity_poly.type
_entity_poly.pdbx_seq_one_letter_code
_entity_poly.pdbx_strand_id
1 'polypeptide(L)'
;MPPKKVQLSPRERVLFARLIQEYENRKYKPALKTADAILSKVPEHGETLAIKGLVLFTLQQRDEGLKLAKLGVRHDLTSFICWHALGIVYRMDRNYEESLKCYAQALRIEGGNLNLVRESGFMQLQLRNYAPLIDARLVILRTQPHLRMNWVALAVAHDLADSQAQAVRVLAAYEDVSRDIPKHNYEFNEVVLYHASLLEQMGEADQLLQLLEEQKAHIVDVPAAEQLKALALCMAGRTQEAVDAWRKLLERNPENKHFIANYLDLAAETEDARLVKLLELQHSYPKSTAMRRMALHIAQGDAFTEQARDYLERALVKNVPSLFSDMKSLYQQPGKQAVIEELVEAFRLRWDPHQAEAANEPPSSYLFAMYYLAHHYSYTGRPALALTYVESMLKHTPTMPELYMTHARVLKRAGAYKAAADAMQAARHLDGQDRYLNTKAAKYLLRVNQVEEASRVLKLFTRPDVPDPVADLVEMQAIGFLVEAAEAHERRGEYALALKRFHQVDKTVQDIYDDQLDFHSYCLRKMTLRAYVRTIRFEDHVFATRDYVRAAKGAVALYVKLHDDPHREKPVPAKVEVPSELDENTPPPDMDPKGEALLATDTPLDVAHHFLRKLQLFAPQDIQTWLCTFEVAIRQNKWLLALRALSLAYRLDAAHPELHVQLIRFRQVAEAAGSMPEVAAKALASLQKDMPVLVAPVAVLQTEYLQRYGDASAAHVLGAARGLYALHGDAQAHEAAELVFSLLKRDSVPLRVLEQAHAFVRHLAERATLPPTASLTAFEQGAHALWKHAEAFLPSAAAA
;
A
#
# COMPACT_ATOMS: atom_id res chain seq x y z
N MET A 1 30.52 14.94 38.84
CA MET A 1 30.78 13.68 39.50
C MET A 1 29.60 12.74 39.21
N PRO A 2 29.79 11.46 38.82
CA PRO A 2 28.70 10.54 38.72
C PRO A 2 28.00 10.44 40.09
N PRO A 3 26.67 10.34 40.15
CA PRO A 3 25.92 10.21 41.40
C PRO A 3 26.38 8.97 42.13
N LYS A 4 26.57 9.07 43.45
CA LYS A 4 26.97 7.96 44.29
C LYS A 4 25.87 6.87 44.27
N LYS A 5 26.22 5.64 43.94
CA LYS A 5 25.31 4.50 43.95
C LYS A 5 24.71 4.34 45.34
N VAL A 6 23.42 4.51 45.44
CA VAL A 6 22.67 4.37 46.71
C VAL A 6 22.44 2.88 46.90
N GLN A 7 22.91 2.32 48.05
CA GLN A 7 22.76 0.90 48.37
C GLN A 7 21.54 0.65 49.23
N LEU A 8 20.78 -0.38 48.89
CA LEU A 8 19.65 -0.87 49.70
C LEU A 8 20.11 -1.66 50.91
N SER A 9 19.45 -1.49 52.02
CA SER A 9 19.64 -2.37 53.19
C SER A 9 19.18 -3.81 52.88
N PRO A 10 19.56 -4.81 53.69
CA PRO A 10 19.16 -6.21 53.44
C PRO A 10 17.64 -6.40 53.35
N ARG A 11 16.85 -5.62 54.11
CA ARG A 11 15.37 -5.66 54.07
C ARG A 11 14.82 -5.10 52.76
N GLU A 12 15.36 -3.99 52.26
CA GLU A 12 14.95 -3.36 51.03
C GLU A 12 15.39 -4.17 49.81
N ARG A 13 16.52 -4.91 49.88
CA ARG A 13 16.91 -5.85 48.80
C ARG A 13 15.90 -6.98 48.64
N VAL A 14 15.32 -7.50 49.73
CA VAL A 14 14.24 -8.51 49.63
C VAL A 14 13.00 -7.92 49.01
N LEU A 15 12.64 -6.65 49.34
CA LEU A 15 11.52 -5.96 48.74
C LEU A 15 11.79 -5.70 47.25
N PHE A 16 13.00 -5.36 46.86
CA PHE A 16 13.37 -5.16 45.45
C PHE A 16 13.29 -6.47 44.62
N ALA A 17 13.77 -7.59 45.16
CA ALA A 17 13.59 -8.89 44.53
C ALA A 17 12.10 -9.25 44.34
N ARG A 18 11.29 -8.94 45.37
CA ARG A 18 9.82 -9.10 45.29
C ARG A 18 9.19 -8.19 44.23
N LEU A 19 9.63 -6.94 44.11
CA LEU A 19 9.17 -6.00 43.11
C LEU A 19 9.39 -6.57 41.67
N ILE A 20 10.57 -7.10 41.39
CA ILE A 20 10.89 -7.73 40.09
C ILE A 20 9.97 -8.93 39.86
N GLN A 21 9.82 -9.80 40.85
CA GLN A 21 8.93 -10.97 40.75
C GLN A 21 7.47 -10.59 40.55
N GLU A 22 6.96 -9.54 41.23
CA GLU A 22 5.61 -9.04 41.05
C GLU A 22 5.39 -8.48 39.63
N TYR A 23 6.38 -7.78 39.10
CA TYR A 23 6.37 -7.31 37.70
C TYR A 23 6.36 -8.46 36.69
N GLU A 24 7.26 -9.44 36.83
CA GLU A 24 7.34 -10.62 35.96
C GLU A 24 6.03 -11.45 35.97
N ASN A 25 5.40 -11.53 37.16
CA ASN A 25 4.09 -12.19 37.31
C ASN A 25 2.89 -11.32 36.91
N ARG A 26 3.11 -10.16 36.27
CA ARG A 26 2.09 -9.19 35.85
C ARG A 26 1.20 -8.66 36.98
N LYS A 27 1.71 -8.65 38.21
CA LYS A 27 1.01 -8.10 39.38
C LYS A 27 1.37 -6.63 39.57
N TYR A 28 0.95 -5.77 38.67
CA TYR A 28 1.41 -4.37 38.57
C TYR A 28 0.96 -3.50 39.77
N LYS A 29 -0.29 -3.62 40.25
CA LYS A 29 -0.77 -2.86 41.42
C LYS A 29 0.01 -3.21 42.72
N PRO A 30 0.26 -4.51 43.06
CA PRO A 30 1.20 -4.86 44.11
C PRO A 30 2.62 -4.33 43.87
N ALA A 31 3.15 -4.45 42.67
CA ALA A 31 4.50 -3.97 42.35
C ALA A 31 4.68 -2.46 42.60
N LEU A 32 3.69 -1.63 42.30
CA LEU A 32 3.69 -0.19 42.66
C LEU A 32 3.79 0.03 44.16
N LYS A 33 2.98 -0.67 44.94
CA LYS A 33 3.01 -0.56 46.43
C LYS A 33 4.38 -0.98 46.97
N THR A 34 4.98 -2.03 46.45
CA THR A 34 6.31 -2.49 46.83
C THR A 34 7.39 -1.47 46.45
N ALA A 35 7.31 -0.88 45.24
CA ALA A 35 8.20 0.19 44.82
C ALA A 35 8.08 1.44 45.71
N ASP A 36 6.85 1.87 46.03
CA ASP A 36 6.62 3.01 46.94
C ASP A 36 7.16 2.76 48.32
N ALA A 37 7.03 1.54 48.86
CA ALA A 37 7.60 1.15 50.14
C ALA A 37 9.12 1.25 50.19
N ILE A 38 9.81 0.97 49.07
CA ILE A 38 11.26 1.15 48.97
C ILE A 38 11.62 2.63 48.82
N LEU A 39 10.93 3.36 47.94
CA LEU A 39 11.22 4.77 47.64
C LEU A 39 10.87 5.70 48.78
N SER A 40 9.92 5.33 49.67
CA SER A 40 9.67 6.08 50.89
C SER A 40 10.87 6.16 51.84
N LYS A 41 11.78 5.18 51.76
CA LYS A 41 12.99 5.14 52.60
C LYS A 41 14.23 5.54 51.84
N VAL A 42 14.28 5.20 50.53
CA VAL A 42 15.41 5.46 49.67
C VAL A 42 14.90 6.10 48.35
N PRO A 43 14.56 7.39 48.38
CA PRO A 43 13.90 8.09 47.27
C PRO A 43 14.74 8.12 45.96
N GLU A 44 16.07 8.07 46.10
CA GLU A 44 16.98 8.19 44.97
C GLU A 44 17.51 6.84 44.44
N HIS A 45 16.88 5.72 44.83
CA HIS A 45 17.32 4.41 44.33
C HIS A 45 16.94 4.23 42.88
N GLY A 46 17.94 4.32 41.95
CA GLY A 46 17.76 4.35 40.51
C GLY A 46 17.01 3.14 39.96
N GLU A 47 17.38 1.93 40.39
CA GLU A 47 16.76 0.69 39.89
C GLU A 47 15.27 0.63 40.26
N THR A 48 14.89 1.01 41.47
CA THR A 48 13.47 1.04 41.89
C THR A 48 12.68 2.09 41.11
N LEU A 49 13.27 3.27 40.90
CA LEU A 49 12.65 4.31 40.05
C LEU A 49 12.41 3.83 38.63
N ALA A 50 13.39 3.17 38.02
CA ALA A 50 13.32 2.64 36.68
C ALA A 50 12.23 1.57 36.54
N ILE A 51 12.17 0.60 37.47
CA ILE A 51 11.13 -0.44 37.46
C ILE A 51 9.75 0.14 37.78
N LYS A 52 9.64 1.09 38.72
CA LYS A 52 8.36 1.81 38.97
C LYS A 52 7.90 2.53 37.71
N GLY A 53 8.81 3.21 37.00
CA GLY A 53 8.54 3.85 35.72
C GLY A 53 8.02 2.87 34.67
N LEU A 54 8.63 1.69 34.58
CA LEU A 54 8.21 0.61 33.67
C LEU A 54 6.80 0.10 34.02
N VAL A 55 6.50 -0.11 35.32
CA VAL A 55 5.17 -0.54 35.78
C VAL A 55 4.10 0.51 35.48
N LEU A 56 4.36 1.80 35.74
CA LEU A 56 3.44 2.89 35.43
C LEU A 56 3.17 3.00 33.92
N PHE A 57 4.21 2.84 33.11
CA PHE A 57 4.06 2.85 31.67
C PHE A 57 3.17 1.69 31.17
N THR A 58 3.34 0.49 31.77
CA THR A 58 2.48 -0.67 31.50
C THR A 58 1.02 -0.42 31.89
N LEU A 59 0.78 0.34 32.96
CA LEU A 59 -0.55 0.78 33.42
C LEU A 59 -1.10 2.00 32.65
N GLN A 60 -0.59 2.30 31.47
CA GLN A 60 -0.98 3.40 30.60
C GLN A 60 -0.69 4.82 31.10
N GLN A 61 0.02 4.96 32.22
CA GLN A 61 0.52 6.26 32.72
C GLN A 61 1.86 6.58 32.03
N ARG A 62 1.83 6.77 30.70
CA ARG A 62 3.02 6.79 29.82
C ARG A 62 4.00 7.90 30.17
N ASP A 63 3.51 9.14 30.35
CA ASP A 63 4.38 10.31 30.59
C ASP A 63 5.10 10.22 31.91
N GLU A 64 4.41 9.83 32.97
CA GLU A 64 4.97 9.66 34.31
C GLU A 64 5.93 8.47 34.34
N GLY A 65 5.55 7.36 33.73
CA GLY A 65 6.37 6.18 33.59
C GLY A 65 7.70 6.45 32.90
N LEU A 66 7.66 7.14 31.75
CA LEU A 66 8.87 7.52 31.02
C LEU A 66 9.76 8.52 31.79
N LYS A 67 9.15 9.49 32.50
CA LYS A 67 9.89 10.44 33.36
C LYS A 67 10.63 9.72 34.46
N LEU A 68 9.96 8.79 35.16
CA LEU A 68 10.57 8.02 36.26
C LEU A 68 11.64 7.05 35.77
N ALA A 69 11.44 6.38 34.64
CA ALA A 69 12.46 5.50 34.06
C ALA A 69 13.73 6.29 33.67
N LYS A 70 13.57 7.48 33.06
CA LYS A 70 14.69 8.38 32.79
C LYS A 70 15.36 8.90 34.06
N LEU A 71 14.60 9.20 35.10
CA LEU A 71 15.14 9.62 36.39
C LEU A 71 15.94 8.50 37.03
N GLY A 72 15.46 7.23 36.98
CA GLY A 72 16.18 6.07 37.46
C GLY A 72 17.56 5.91 36.82
N VAL A 73 17.65 6.05 35.50
CA VAL A 73 18.94 6.04 34.78
C VAL A 73 19.85 7.19 35.20
N ARG A 74 19.31 8.40 35.46
CA ARG A 74 20.11 9.56 35.94
C ARG A 74 20.72 9.30 37.31
N HIS A 75 20.02 8.60 38.21
CA HIS A 75 20.50 8.27 39.54
C HIS A 75 21.53 7.12 39.56
N ASP A 76 21.43 6.16 38.63
CA ASP A 76 22.41 5.09 38.48
C ASP A 76 22.72 4.77 37.01
N LEU A 77 23.68 5.48 36.43
CA LEU A 77 24.19 5.26 35.07
C LEU A 77 24.97 3.92 34.93
N THR A 78 25.35 3.29 36.04
CA THR A 78 26.15 2.06 36.03
C THR A 78 25.30 0.80 36.20
N SER A 79 23.99 0.95 36.40
CA SER A 79 23.10 -0.20 36.53
C SER A 79 22.56 -0.63 35.15
N PHE A 80 22.79 -1.90 34.81
CA PHE A 80 22.18 -2.49 33.60
C PHE A 80 20.66 -2.57 33.71
N ILE A 81 20.12 -2.76 34.93
CA ILE A 81 18.67 -2.83 35.18
C ILE A 81 17.99 -1.50 34.77
N CYS A 82 18.60 -0.37 35.15
CA CYS A 82 18.06 0.95 34.79
C CYS A 82 17.98 1.13 33.27
N TRP A 83 19.05 0.83 32.55
CA TRP A 83 19.09 0.93 31.10
C TRP A 83 18.16 -0.07 30.41
N HIS A 84 18.10 -1.30 30.92
CA HIS A 84 17.19 -2.33 30.40
C HIS A 84 15.72 -1.93 30.57
N ALA A 85 15.32 -1.50 31.79
CA ALA A 85 13.97 -1.04 32.05
C ALA A 85 13.58 0.15 31.16
N LEU A 86 14.45 1.15 30.99
CA LEU A 86 14.22 2.26 30.08
C LEU A 86 14.13 1.79 28.62
N GLY A 87 14.94 0.81 28.20
CA GLY A 87 14.88 0.19 26.89
C GLY A 87 13.55 -0.50 26.63
N ILE A 88 12.98 -1.21 27.62
CA ILE A 88 11.66 -1.82 27.53
C ILE A 88 10.58 -0.73 27.41
N VAL A 89 10.67 0.35 28.21
CA VAL A 89 9.72 1.48 28.12
C VAL A 89 9.71 2.07 26.70
N TYR A 90 10.89 2.33 26.13
CA TYR A 90 10.98 2.83 24.74
C TYR A 90 10.47 1.83 23.70
N ARG A 91 10.70 0.52 23.91
CA ARG A 91 10.15 -0.52 23.04
C ARG A 91 8.63 -0.53 23.08
N MET A 92 8.03 -0.42 24.25
CA MET A 92 6.57 -0.31 24.43
C MET A 92 6.00 0.98 23.82
N ASP A 93 6.79 2.06 23.84
CA ASP A 93 6.49 3.32 23.17
C ASP A 93 6.73 3.31 21.67
N ARG A 94 7.15 2.14 21.11
CA ARG A 94 7.49 1.94 19.68
C ARG A 94 8.65 2.82 19.19
N ASN A 95 9.43 3.37 20.11
CA ASN A 95 10.65 4.09 19.81
C ASN A 95 11.85 3.14 19.83
N TYR A 96 11.95 2.34 18.77
CA TYR A 96 12.92 1.25 18.68
C TYR A 96 14.37 1.75 18.62
N GLU A 97 14.61 2.94 18.07
CA GLU A 97 15.95 3.55 18.01
C GLU A 97 16.48 3.89 19.43
N GLU A 98 15.65 4.54 20.25
CA GLU A 98 16.04 4.87 21.64
C GLU A 98 16.11 3.59 22.51
N SER A 99 15.22 2.62 22.27
CA SER A 99 15.30 1.29 22.90
C SER A 99 16.64 0.61 22.62
N LEU A 100 17.07 0.61 21.35
CA LEU A 100 18.34 0.01 20.95
C LEU A 100 19.56 0.70 21.61
N LYS A 101 19.54 2.04 21.72
CA LYS A 101 20.59 2.79 22.45
C LYS A 101 20.66 2.39 23.92
N CYS A 102 19.51 2.21 24.57
CA CYS A 102 19.44 1.76 25.96
C CYS A 102 19.98 0.33 26.11
N TYR A 103 19.59 -0.59 25.23
CA TYR A 103 20.12 -1.96 25.25
C TYR A 103 21.62 -2.01 24.97
N ALA A 104 22.13 -1.18 24.07
CA ALA A 104 23.57 -1.08 23.82
C ALA A 104 24.35 -0.62 25.09
N GLN A 105 23.80 0.33 25.87
CA GLN A 105 24.40 0.73 27.14
C GLN A 105 24.31 -0.38 28.20
N ALA A 106 23.15 -1.06 28.30
CA ALA A 106 23.01 -2.19 29.22
C ALA A 106 24.03 -3.31 28.90
N LEU A 107 24.24 -3.63 27.62
CA LEU A 107 25.23 -4.61 27.15
C LEU A 107 26.69 -4.18 27.41
N ARG A 108 26.99 -2.87 27.39
CA ARG A 108 28.35 -2.39 27.79
C ARG A 108 28.65 -2.65 29.26
N ILE A 109 27.61 -2.62 30.10
CA ILE A 109 27.72 -2.85 31.55
C ILE A 109 27.77 -4.36 31.83
N GLU A 110 26.92 -5.15 31.16
CA GLU A 110 26.79 -6.60 31.32
C GLU A 110 26.88 -7.33 29.99
N GLY A 111 28.09 -7.43 29.43
CA GLY A 111 28.35 -7.92 28.09
C GLY A 111 28.00 -9.39 27.82
N GLY A 112 27.83 -10.20 28.88
CA GLY A 112 27.50 -11.63 28.78
C GLY A 112 26.01 -11.96 28.84
N ASN A 113 25.12 -10.98 28.92
CA ASN A 113 23.70 -11.21 29.09
C ASN A 113 23.05 -11.56 27.76
N LEU A 114 22.85 -12.86 27.49
CA LEU A 114 22.25 -13.36 26.24
C LEU A 114 20.83 -12.90 26.01
N ASN A 115 20.06 -12.60 27.07
CA ASN A 115 18.71 -12.10 26.90
C ASN A 115 18.71 -10.68 26.33
N LEU A 116 19.60 -9.82 26.82
CA LEU A 116 19.80 -8.48 26.25
C LEU A 116 20.29 -8.55 24.79
N VAL A 117 21.19 -9.49 24.46
CA VAL A 117 21.64 -9.69 23.08
C VAL A 117 20.48 -10.10 22.19
N ARG A 118 19.56 -10.99 22.65
CA ARG A 118 18.38 -11.39 21.90
C ARG A 118 17.42 -10.23 21.68
N GLU A 119 17.09 -9.49 22.73
CA GLU A 119 16.18 -8.34 22.66
C GLU A 119 16.74 -7.24 21.75
N SER A 120 18.02 -6.93 21.90
CA SER A 120 18.72 -6.02 20.98
C SER A 120 18.65 -6.52 19.52
N GLY A 121 18.84 -7.83 19.30
CA GLY A 121 18.72 -8.43 17.96
C GLY A 121 17.34 -8.26 17.35
N PHE A 122 16.26 -8.35 18.12
CA PHE A 122 14.90 -8.10 17.60
C PHE A 122 14.69 -6.64 17.25
N MET A 123 15.24 -5.69 18.04
CA MET A 123 15.18 -4.26 17.68
C MET A 123 15.98 -3.95 16.43
N GLN A 124 17.16 -4.58 16.27
CA GLN A 124 17.96 -4.44 15.05
C GLN A 124 17.24 -4.96 13.82
N LEU A 125 16.54 -6.10 13.94
CA LEU A 125 15.73 -6.67 12.87
C LEU A 125 14.56 -5.77 12.51
N GLN A 126 13.85 -5.23 13.50
CA GLN A 126 12.75 -4.27 13.29
C GLN A 126 13.23 -3.02 12.56
N LEU A 127 14.41 -2.53 12.89
CA LEU A 127 15.06 -1.37 12.26
C LEU A 127 15.83 -1.69 10.97
N ARG A 128 15.85 -2.95 10.52
CA ARG A 128 16.62 -3.40 9.34
C ARG A 128 18.15 -3.18 9.47
N ASN A 129 18.67 -3.14 10.69
CA ASN A 129 20.10 -3.01 10.97
C ASN A 129 20.76 -4.40 10.91
N TYR A 130 21.00 -4.91 9.71
CA TYR A 130 21.39 -6.32 9.51
C TYR A 130 22.82 -6.66 9.97
N ALA A 131 23.79 -5.77 9.80
CA ALA A 131 25.17 -6.07 10.20
C ALA A 131 25.29 -6.31 11.72
N PRO A 132 24.82 -5.41 12.62
CA PRO A 132 24.82 -5.70 14.06
C PRO A 132 23.89 -6.86 14.45
N LEU A 133 22.82 -7.13 13.68
CA LEU A 133 21.97 -8.29 13.88
C LEU A 133 22.74 -9.60 13.68
N ILE A 134 23.52 -9.70 12.59
CA ILE A 134 24.36 -10.87 12.29
C ILE A 134 25.37 -11.12 13.43
N ASP A 135 26.05 -10.07 13.91
CA ASP A 135 26.98 -10.17 15.03
C ASP A 135 26.30 -10.70 16.30
N ALA A 136 25.12 -10.16 16.62
CA ALA A 136 24.32 -10.61 17.77
C ALA A 136 23.92 -12.10 17.63
N ARG A 137 23.45 -12.52 16.45
CA ARG A 137 23.05 -13.91 16.18
C ARG A 137 24.24 -14.86 16.22
N LEU A 138 25.41 -14.44 15.75
CA LEU A 138 26.63 -15.21 15.82
C LEU A 138 27.09 -15.45 17.28
N VAL A 139 27.01 -14.43 18.14
CA VAL A 139 27.30 -14.56 19.58
C VAL A 139 26.37 -15.57 20.23
N ILE A 140 25.06 -15.48 19.93
CA ILE A 140 24.06 -16.40 20.49
C ILE A 140 24.32 -17.84 20.01
N LEU A 141 24.60 -18.03 18.70
CA LEU A 141 24.88 -19.36 18.13
C LEU A 141 26.13 -19.99 18.76
N ARG A 142 27.22 -19.24 18.91
CA ARG A 142 28.45 -19.73 19.56
C ARG A 142 28.26 -20.17 21.01
N THR A 143 27.35 -19.49 21.71
CA THR A 143 27.08 -19.80 23.13
C THR A 143 26.09 -20.96 23.29
N GLN A 144 25.14 -21.10 22.38
CA GLN A 144 24.06 -22.10 22.42
C GLN A 144 23.89 -22.80 21.07
N PRO A 145 24.88 -23.57 20.59
CA PRO A 145 24.85 -24.20 19.27
C PRO A 145 23.85 -25.39 19.17
N HIS A 146 23.42 -25.94 20.32
CA HIS A 146 22.43 -27.03 20.37
C HIS A 146 21.01 -26.59 20.03
N LEU A 147 20.74 -25.26 20.03
CA LEU A 147 19.42 -24.75 19.68
C LEU A 147 19.33 -24.46 18.17
N ARG A 148 18.54 -25.25 17.44
CA ARG A 148 18.31 -25.09 15.99
C ARG A 148 17.85 -23.68 15.61
N MET A 149 17.01 -23.04 16.45
CA MET A 149 16.54 -21.67 16.22
C MET A 149 17.69 -20.68 16.03
N ASN A 150 18.83 -20.88 16.69
CA ASN A 150 19.97 -19.97 16.58
C ASN A 150 20.66 -20.07 15.21
N TRP A 151 20.72 -21.28 14.63
CA TRP A 151 21.24 -21.50 13.27
C TRP A 151 20.37 -20.83 12.23
N VAL A 152 19.07 -21.10 12.26
CA VAL A 152 18.15 -20.52 11.28
C VAL A 152 18.00 -19.01 11.43
N ALA A 153 18.10 -18.50 12.67
CA ALA A 153 18.08 -17.05 12.92
C ALA A 153 19.29 -16.33 12.31
N LEU A 154 20.46 -16.97 12.33
CA LEU A 154 21.68 -16.44 11.69
C LEU A 154 21.55 -16.53 10.16
N ALA A 155 21.08 -17.65 9.63
CA ALA A 155 20.85 -17.80 8.19
C ALA A 155 19.84 -16.77 7.64
N VAL A 156 18.72 -16.57 8.34
CA VAL A 156 17.73 -15.55 7.98
C VAL A 156 18.34 -14.14 8.05
N ALA A 157 19.17 -13.84 9.05
CA ALA A 157 19.84 -12.54 9.14
C ALA A 157 20.77 -12.28 7.95
N HIS A 158 21.50 -13.30 7.48
CA HIS A 158 22.33 -13.21 6.29
C HIS A 158 21.50 -13.07 5.00
N ASP A 159 20.38 -13.80 4.86
CA ASP A 159 19.48 -13.69 3.71
C ASP A 159 18.85 -12.29 3.61
N LEU A 160 18.36 -11.75 4.73
CA LEU A 160 17.82 -10.39 4.77
C LEU A 160 18.87 -9.30 4.52
N ALA A 161 20.15 -9.60 4.76
CA ALA A 161 21.28 -8.73 4.44
C ALA A 161 21.81 -8.91 3.01
N ASP A 162 21.06 -9.60 2.13
CA ASP A 162 21.44 -9.94 0.74
C ASP A 162 22.78 -10.70 0.65
N SER A 163 23.11 -11.48 1.70
CA SER A 163 24.31 -12.31 1.81
C SER A 163 23.97 -13.80 1.72
N GLN A 164 23.23 -14.23 0.69
CA GLN A 164 22.68 -15.58 0.53
C GLN A 164 23.76 -16.67 0.63
N ALA A 165 24.96 -16.43 0.09
CA ALA A 165 26.06 -17.38 0.15
C ALA A 165 26.48 -17.71 1.61
N GLN A 166 26.42 -16.74 2.51
CA GLN A 166 26.69 -16.98 3.94
C GLN A 166 25.51 -17.70 4.60
N ALA A 167 24.28 -17.37 4.24
CA ALA A 167 23.09 -18.07 4.73
C ALA A 167 23.14 -19.57 4.36
N VAL A 168 23.47 -19.88 3.11
CA VAL A 168 23.68 -21.25 2.61
C VAL A 168 24.74 -22.01 3.41
N ARG A 169 25.92 -21.39 3.68
CA ARG A 169 26.97 -22.01 4.51
C ARG A 169 26.49 -22.32 5.91
N VAL A 170 25.72 -21.44 6.54
CA VAL A 170 25.17 -21.66 7.88
C VAL A 170 24.18 -22.82 7.88
N LEU A 171 23.32 -22.91 6.86
CA LEU A 171 22.32 -23.97 6.74
C LEU A 171 22.99 -25.32 6.45
N ALA A 172 23.97 -25.38 5.54
CA ALA A 172 24.72 -26.59 5.26
C ALA A 172 25.44 -27.12 6.53
N ALA A 173 26.10 -26.24 7.30
CA ALA A 173 26.72 -26.60 8.55
C ALA A 173 25.70 -27.11 9.60
N TYR A 174 24.49 -26.56 9.62
CA TYR A 174 23.42 -27.05 10.48
C TYR A 174 22.94 -28.44 10.06
N GLU A 175 22.76 -28.69 8.78
CA GLU A 175 22.35 -30.01 8.22
C GLU A 175 23.41 -31.10 8.55
N ASP A 176 24.70 -30.77 8.46
CA ASP A 176 25.79 -31.66 8.81
C ASP A 176 25.78 -32.10 10.29
N VAL A 177 25.48 -31.19 11.21
CA VAL A 177 25.40 -31.52 12.65
C VAL A 177 24.05 -32.14 13.04
N SER A 178 23.09 -32.16 12.14
CA SER A 178 21.70 -32.57 12.40
C SER A 178 21.33 -33.90 11.74
N ARG A 179 22.32 -34.80 11.48
CA ARG A 179 22.12 -36.07 10.73
C ARG A 179 21.18 -37.08 11.40
N ASP A 180 20.97 -36.99 12.70
CA ASP A 180 20.15 -37.93 13.49
C ASP A 180 18.67 -37.50 13.60
N ILE A 181 18.21 -36.49 12.82
CA ILE A 181 16.83 -36.03 12.85
C ILE A 181 15.90 -37.10 12.24
N PRO A 182 14.75 -37.42 12.87
CA PRO A 182 13.79 -38.38 12.34
C PRO A 182 13.31 -37.99 10.94
N LYS A 183 13.09 -39.00 10.08
CA LYS A 183 12.45 -38.81 8.77
C LYS A 183 11.08 -38.18 8.96
N HIS A 184 10.65 -37.37 7.99
CA HIS A 184 9.38 -36.65 8.01
C HIS A 184 9.22 -35.60 9.14
N ASN A 185 10.33 -35.02 9.61
CA ASN A 185 10.27 -33.88 10.50
C ASN A 185 9.93 -32.59 9.74
N TYR A 186 8.75 -32.01 10.00
CA TYR A 186 8.26 -30.81 9.30
C TYR A 186 9.16 -29.58 9.47
N GLU A 187 9.78 -29.41 10.64
CA GLU A 187 10.62 -28.27 10.92
C GLU A 187 11.96 -28.38 10.18
N PHE A 188 12.52 -29.59 10.08
CA PHE A 188 13.72 -29.83 9.31
C PHE A 188 13.47 -29.76 7.80
N ASN A 189 12.33 -30.30 7.33
CA ASN A 189 11.88 -30.10 5.96
C ASN A 189 11.86 -28.63 5.55
N GLU A 190 11.35 -27.73 6.42
CA GLU A 190 11.33 -26.31 6.11
C GLU A 190 12.75 -25.71 6.02
N VAL A 191 13.70 -26.17 6.84
CA VAL A 191 15.10 -25.75 6.74
C VAL A 191 15.69 -26.17 5.40
N VAL A 192 15.52 -27.46 5.00
CA VAL A 192 15.99 -27.97 3.70
C VAL A 192 15.39 -27.20 2.53
N LEU A 193 14.09 -26.95 2.55
CA LEU A 193 13.43 -26.20 1.46
C LEU A 193 13.78 -24.72 1.47
N TYR A 194 14.09 -24.15 2.63
CA TYR A 194 14.61 -22.78 2.70
C TYR A 194 16.03 -22.71 2.13
N HIS A 195 16.91 -23.65 2.48
CA HIS A 195 18.24 -23.79 1.88
C HIS A 195 18.14 -23.94 0.35
N ALA A 196 17.29 -24.86 -0.12
CA ALA A 196 17.05 -25.07 -1.54
C ALA A 196 16.56 -23.79 -2.24
N SER A 197 15.68 -23.00 -1.61
CA SER A 197 15.20 -21.74 -2.19
C SER A 197 16.27 -20.65 -2.27
N LEU A 198 17.27 -20.67 -1.38
CA LEU A 198 18.42 -19.76 -1.46
C LEU A 198 19.38 -20.15 -2.60
N LEU A 199 19.64 -21.46 -2.77
CA LEU A 199 20.42 -21.97 -3.90
C LEU A 199 19.76 -21.63 -5.25
N GLU A 200 18.43 -21.74 -5.34
CA GLU A 200 17.67 -21.32 -6.53
C GLU A 200 17.87 -19.84 -6.82
N GLN A 201 17.73 -18.95 -5.82
CA GLN A 201 17.94 -17.51 -5.97
C GLN A 201 19.36 -17.15 -6.39
N MET A 202 20.36 -17.94 -5.98
CA MET A 202 21.77 -17.76 -6.36
C MET A 202 22.10 -18.33 -7.75
N GLY A 203 21.23 -19.15 -8.34
CA GLY A 203 21.50 -19.82 -9.62
C GLY A 203 22.38 -21.07 -9.50
N GLU A 204 22.59 -21.59 -8.29
CA GLU A 204 23.45 -22.74 -7.97
C GLU A 204 22.75 -24.08 -8.24
N ALA A 205 22.50 -24.36 -9.54
CA ALA A 205 21.66 -25.46 -9.99
C ALA A 205 22.17 -26.85 -9.52
N ASP A 206 23.47 -27.12 -9.67
CA ASP A 206 24.04 -28.43 -9.32
C ASP A 206 23.99 -28.69 -7.81
N GLN A 207 24.29 -27.68 -7.00
CA GLN A 207 24.20 -27.76 -5.54
C GLN A 207 22.76 -27.99 -5.11
N LEU A 208 21.80 -27.32 -5.77
CA LEU A 208 20.36 -27.46 -5.48
C LEU A 208 19.90 -28.90 -5.82
N LEU A 209 20.26 -29.46 -6.95
CA LEU A 209 19.92 -30.82 -7.33
C LEU A 209 20.52 -31.85 -6.36
N GLN A 210 21.79 -31.66 -5.97
CA GLN A 210 22.47 -32.49 -5.01
C GLN A 210 21.76 -32.47 -3.65
N LEU A 211 21.47 -31.27 -3.12
CA LEU A 211 20.76 -31.10 -1.84
C LEU A 211 19.42 -31.83 -1.83
N LEU A 212 18.60 -31.65 -2.89
CA LEU A 212 17.28 -32.29 -2.97
C LEU A 212 17.36 -33.82 -3.03
N GLU A 213 18.39 -34.40 -3.62
CA GLU A 213 18.57 -35.86 -3.65
C GLU A 213 19.11 -36.39 -2.31
N GLU A 214 20.11 -35.73 -1.69
CA GLU A 214 20.67 -36.10 -0.40
C GLU A 214 19.61 -36.05 0.71
N GLN A 215 18.78 -34.97 0.73
CA GLN A 215 17.78 -34.74 1.75
C GLN A 215 16.40 -35.34 1.43
N LYS A 216 16.28 -36.11 0.36
CA LYS A 216 15.01 -36.69 -0.13
C LYS A 216 14.17 -37.38 0.95
N ALA A 217 14.83 -38.08 1.90
CA ALA A 217 14.16 -38.80 2.98
C ALA A 217 13.51 -37.86 4.02
N HIS A 218 13.94 -36.60 4.08
CA HIS A 218 13.45 -35.58 5.02
C HIS A 218 12.43 -34.61 4.40
N ILE A 219 12.24 -34.65 3.06
CA ILE A 219 11.30 -33.82 2.36
C ILE A 219 9.88 -34.34 2.57
N VAL A 220 9.03 -33.48 3.13
CA VAL A 220 7.59 -33.71 3.36
C VAL A 220 6.76 -32.98 2.32
N ASP A 221 7.12 -31.74 2.00
CA ASP A 221 6.48 -30.95 0.94
C ASP A 221 7.09 -31.31 -0.43
N VAL A 222 6.70 -32.52 -0.90
CA VAL A 222 7.17 -33.07 -2.19
C VAL A 222 6.86 -32.13 -3.38
N PRO A 223 5.66 -31.51 -3.49
CA PRO A 223 5.40 -30.57 -4.59
C PRO A 223 6.37 -29.39 -4.66
N ALA A 224 6.71 -28.79 -3.53
CA ALA A 224 7.68 -27.69 -3.48
C ALA A 224 9.08 -28.16 -3.92
N ALA A 225 9.51 -29.33 -3.47
CA ALA A 225 10.81 -29.91 -3.87
C ALA A 225 10.83 -30.26 -5.37
N GLU A 226 9.77 -30.86 -5.91
CA GLU A 226 9.66 -31.17 -7.34
C GLU A 226 9.69 -29.88 -8.20
N GLN A 227 9.05 -28.79 -7.74
CA GLN A 227 9.13 -27.49 -8.42
C GLN A 227 10.55 -26.91 -8.40
N LEU A 228 11.23 -26.93 -7.26
CA LEU A 228 12.62 -26.48 -7.14
C LEU A 228 13.56 -27.33 -8.00
N LYS A 229 13.33 -28.65 -8.07
CA LYS A 229 14.06 -29.57 -8.96
C LYS A 229 13.87 -29.20 -10.44
N ALA A 230 12.64 -28.93 -10.86
CA ALA A 230 12.34 -28.54 -12.23
C ALA A 230 13.02 -27.20 -12.59
N LEU A 231 13.01 -26.22 -11.70
CA LEU A 231 13.74 -24.95 -11.86
C LEU A 231 15.25 -25.17 -11.95
N ALA A 232 15.83 -26.02 -11.08
CA ALA A 232 17.25 -26.35 -11.10
C ALA A 232 17.67 -27.01 -12.42
N LEU A 233 16.87 -27.93 -12.95
CA LEU A 233 17.11 -28.56 -14.26
C LEU A 233 17.09 -27.53 -15.40
N CYS A 234 16.18 -26.54 -15.34
CA CYS A 234 16.18 -25.42 -16.28
C CYS A 234 17.47 -24.61 -16.21
N MET A 235 17.89 -24.22 -15.01
CA MET A 235 19.12 -23.45 -14.78
C MET A 235 20.38 -24.20 -15.22
N ALA A 236 20.40 -25.53 -15.02
CA ALA A 236 21.49 -26.41 -15.45
C ALA A 236 21.50 -26.69 -16.97
N GLY A 237 20.54 -26.19 -17.74
CA GLY A 237 20.41 -26.44 -19.18
C GLY A 237 20.02 -27.90 -19.53
N ARG A 238 19.52 -28.69 -18.57
CA ARG A 238 19.06 -30.08 -18.75
C ARG A 238 17.63 -30.11 -19.28
N THR A 239 17.44 -29.55 -20.49
CA THR A 239 16.13 -29.20 -21.07
C THR A 239 15.14 -30.38 -21.08
N GLN A 240 15.56 -31.58 -21.54
CA GLN A 240 14.62 -32.70 -21.64
C GLN A 240 14.13 -33.16 -20.27
N GLU A 241 15.02 -33.21 -19.28
CA GLU A 241 14.67 -33.59 -17.91
C GLU A 241 13.80 -32.53 -17.24
N ALA A 242 14.03 -31.25 -17.55
CA ALA A 242 13.19 -30.13 -17.08
C ALA A 242 11.78 -30.24 -17.68
N VAL A 243 11.65 -30.51 -18.98
CA VAL A 243 10.34 -30.73 -19.65
C VAL A 243 9.57 -31.86 -18.97
N ASP A 244 10.23 -32.99 -18.69
CA ASP A 244 9.60 -34.14 -18.04
C ASP A 244 9.18 -33.82 -16.60
N ALA A 245 10.02 -33.07 -15.87
CA ALA A 245 9.69 -32.61 -14.52
C ALA A 245 8.49 -31.66 -14.50
N TRP A 246 8.41 -30.68 -15.38
CA TRP A 246 7.26 -29.78 -15.50
C TRP A 246 6.01 -30.52 -15.97
N ARG A 247 6.11 -31.48 -16.86
CA ARG A 247 4.99 -32.35 -17.29
C ARG A 247 4.39 -33.08 -16.09
N LYS A 248 5.23 -33.67 -15.24
CA LYS A 248 4.78 -34.36 -14.02
C LYS A 248 4.07 -33.44 -13.05
N LEU A 249 4.54 -32.20 -12.91
CA LEU A 249 3.85 -31.18 -12.10
C LEU A 249 2.50 -30.76 -12.70
N LEU A 250 2.41 -30.69 -14.05
CA LEU A 250 1.15 -30.41 -14.76
C LEU A 250 0.13 -31.55 -14.57
N GLU A 251 0.55 -32.81 -14.59
CA GLU A 251 -0.33 -33.95 -14.31
C GLU A 251 -0.98 -33.84 -12.93
N ARG A 252 -0.23 -33.29 -11.97
CA ARG A 252 -0.73 -33.06 -10.61
C ARG A 252 -1.66 -31.85 -10.51
N ASN A 253 -1.36 -30.78 -11.20
CA ASN A 253 -2.16 -29.55 -11.19
C ASN A 253 -2.18 -28.84 -12.55
N PRO A 254 -3.13 -29.24 -13.43
CA PRO A 254 -3.26 -28.66 -14.78
C PRO A 254 -3.81 -27.23 -14.82
N GLU A 255 -4.25 -26.66 -13.68
CA GLU A 255 -4.71 -25.28 -13.55
C GLU A 255 -3.59 -24.29 -13.16
N ASN A 256 -2.40 -24.79 -12.85
CA ASN A 256 -1.29 -23.93 -12.46
C ASN A 256 -0.65 -23.25 -13.68
N LYS A 257 -0.94 -21.98 -13.86
CA LYS A 257 -0.41 -21.17 -14.99
C LYS A 257 1.11 -21.12 -15.04
N HIS A 258 1.79 -21.14 -13.89
CA HIS A 258 3.25 -21.13 -13.82
C HIS A 258 3.84 -22.45 -14.35
N PHE A 259 3.24 -23.58 -14.02
CA PHE A 259 3.69 -24.87 -14.54
C PHE A 259 3.48 -24.96 -16.06
N ILE A 260 2.33 -24.47 -16.55
CA ILE A 260 2.03 -24.43 -17.99
C ILE A 260 3.05 -23.54 -18.72
N ALA A 261 3.32 -22.35 -18.21
CA ALA A 261 4.25 -21.41 -18.83
C ALA A 261 5.67 -22.01 -18.93
N ASN A 262 6.23 -22.52 -17.81
CA ASN A 262 7.57 -23.12 -17.80
C ASN A 262 7.67 -24.33 -18.72
N TYR A 263 6.63 -25.19 -18.76
CA TYR A 263 6.60 -26.30 -19.70
C TYR A 263 6.64 -25.82 -21.17
N LEU A 264 5.82 -24.84 -21.54
CA LEU A 264 5.74 -24.32 -22.90
C LEU A 264 7.04 -23.60 -23.32
N ASP A 265 7.66 -22.84 -22.42
CA ASP A 265 8.90 -22.13 -22.69
C ASP A 265 10.05 -23.07 -23.05
N LEU A 266 10.04 -24.29 -22.51
CA LEU A 266 11.04 -25.32 -22.79
C LEU A 266 10.66 -26.26 -23.95
N ALA A 267 9.35 -26.55 -24.11
CA ALA A 267 8.85 -27.52 -25.08
C ALA A 267 8.68 -26.94 -26.49
N ALA A 268 8.73 -25.59 -26.64
CA ALA A 268 8.50 -24.94 -27.92
C ALA A 268 9.22 -23.59 -28.01
N GLU A 269 9.95 -23.37 -29.09
CA GLU A 269 10.73 -22.14 -29.31
C GLU A 269 9.91 -20.98 -29.88
N THR A 270 8.87 -21.27 -30.66
CA THR A 270 8.04 -20.27 -31.33
C THR A 270 6.65 -20.18 -30.72
N GLU A 271 6.00 -19.02 -30.85
CA GLU A 271 4.61 -18.80 -30.39
C GLU A 271 3.63 -19.80 -31.03
N ASP A 272 3.79 -20.09 -32.34
CA ASP A 272 2.94 -21.05 -33.03
C ASP A 272 3.14 -22.48 -32.51
N ALA A 273 4.39 -22.89 -32.28
CA ALA A 273 4.69 -24.19 -31.68
C ALA A 273 4.15 -24.28 -30.22
N ARG A 274 4.23 -23.20 -29.46
CA ARG A 274 3.64 -23.11 -28.11
C ARG A 274 2.12 -23.26 -28.14
N LEU A 275 1.46 -22.63 -29.12
CA LEU A 275 0.02 -22.77 -29.30
C LEU A 275 -0.36 -24.23 -29.62
N VAL A 276 0.35 -24.88 -30.56
CA VAL A 276 0.11 -26.30 -30.87
C VAL A 276 0.26 -27.20 -29.66
N LYS A 277 1.34 -27.00 -28.88
CA LYS A 277 1.55 -27.76 -27.63
C LYS A 277 0.47 -27.51 -26.60
N LEU A 278 0.00 -26.27 -26.48
CA LEU A 278 -1.07 -25.91 -25.56
C LEU A 278 -2.42 -26.52 -25.96
N LEU A 279 -2.69 -26.64 -27.27
CA LEU A 279 -3.88 -27.32 -27.79
C LEU A 279 -3.82 -28.85 -27.55
N GLU A 280 -2.65 -29.47 -27.68
CA GLU A 280 -2.43 -30.88 -27.28
C GLU A 280 -2.73 -31.08 -25.77
N LEU A 281 -2.24 -30.16 -24.93
CA LEU A 281 -2.54 -30.19 -23.49
C LEU A 281 -4.02 -29.96 -23.18
N GLN A 282 -4.71 -29.07 -23.89
CA GLN A 282 -6.16 -28.87 -23.74
C GLN A 282 -6.94 -30.13 -24.09
N HIS A 283 -6.50 -30.89 -25.09
CA HIS A 283 -7.10 -32.16 -25.43
C HIS A 283 -6.91 -33.19 -24.31
N SER A 284 -5.72 -33.24 -23.71
CA SER A 284 -5.41 -34.12 -22.58
C SER A 284 -6.11 -33.72 -21.29
N TYR A 285 -6.31 -32.41 -21.05
CA TYR A 285 -6.94 -31.84 -19.87
C TYR A 285 -8.16 -30.97 -20.21
N PRO A 286 -9.26 -31.57 -20.71
CA PRO A 286 -10.41 -30.84 -21.27
C PRO A 286 -11.17 -29.98 -20.25
N LYS A 287 -10.92 -30.13 -18.95
CA LYS A 287 -11.51 -29.33 -17.89
C LYS A 287 -10.67 -28.10 -17.51
N SER A 288 -9.38 -28.03 -17.96
CA SER A 288 -8.51 -26.91 -17.60
C SER A 288 -8.97 -25.62 -18.26
N THR A 289 -9.30 -24.64 -17.43
CA THR A 289 -9.64 -23.28 -17.85
C THR A 289 -8.39 -22.44 -18.05
N ALA A 290 -7.34 -22.72 -17.27
CA ALA A 290 -6.06 -22.01 -17.37
C ALA A 290 -5.41 -22.21 -18.73
N MET A 291 -5.39 -23.44 -19.26
CA MET A 291 -4.82 -23.74 -20.57
C MET A 291 -5.56 -23.01 -21.70
N ARG A 292 -6.92 -23.03 -21.67
CA ARG A 292 -7.73 -22.28 -22.64
C ARG A 292 -7.47 -20.78 -22.55
N ARG A 293 -7.41 -20.24 -21.32
CA ARG A 293 -7.17 -18.82 -21.14
C ARG A 293 -5.77 -18.39 -21.63
N MET A 294 -4.76 -19.25 -21.44
CA MET A 294 -3.41 -18.97 -21.95
C MET A 294 -3.34 -19.02 -23.49
N ALA A 295 -4.09 -19.91 -24.13
CA ALA A 295 -4.18 -19.96 -25.60
C ALA A 295 -4.62 -18.62 -26.20
N LEU A 296 -5.54 -17.91 -25.54
CA LEU A 296 -6.01 -16.58 -25.98
C LEU A 296 -4.91 -15.50 -25.95
N HIS A 297 -3.87 -15.65 -25.13
CA HIS A 297 -2.74 -14.72 -25.17
C HIS A 297 -1.83 -14.98 -26.35
N ILE A 298 -1.59 -16.23 -26.67
CA ILE A 298 -0.64 -16.67 -27.69
C ILE A 298 -1.27 -16.57 -29.08
N ALA A 299 -2.51 -17.06 -29.22
CA ALA A 299 -3.19 -17.13 -30.53
C ALA A 299 -3.37 -15.75 -31.17
N GLN A 300 -3.21 -15.67 -32.50
CA GLN A 300 -3.40 -14.49 -33.34
C GLN A 300 -4.36 -14.82 -34.50
N GLY A 301 -4.93 -13.78 -35.14
CA GLY A 301 -5.78 -13.91 -36.32
C GLY A 301 -6.95 -14.90 -36.15
N ASP A 302 -7.10 -15.79 -37.14
CA ASP A 302 -8.18 -16.77 -37.17
C ASP A 302 -8.10 -17.78 -36.00
N ALA A 303 -6.89 -18.20 -35.61
CA ALA A 303 -6.68 -19.07 -34.48
C ALA A 303 -7.17 -18.41 -33.16
N PHE A 304 -6.95 -17.10 -33.00
CA PHE A 304 -7.51 -16.35 -31.86
C PHE A 304 -9.04 -16.33 -31.89
N THR A 305 -9.62 -16.09 -33.08
CA THR A 305 -11.07 -16.02 -33.24
C THR A 305 -11.73 -17.33 -32.87
N GLU A 306 -11.18 -18.46 -33.28
CA GLU A 306 -11.67 -19.81 -32.95
C GLU A 306 -11.57 -20.09 -31.45
N GLN A 307 -10.40 -19.86 -30.85
CA GLN A 307 -10.19 -20.09 -29.40
C GLN A 307 -11.05 -19.16 -28.54
N ALA A 308 -11.19 -17.89 -28.97
CA ALA A 308 -12.02 -16.91 -28.25
C ALA A 308 -13.49 -17.29 -28.34
N ARG A 309 -13.96 -17.78 -29.48
CA ARG A 309 -15.35 -18.25 -29.65
C ARG A 309 -15.68 -19.39 -28.66
N ASP A 310 -14.85 -20.43 -28.62
CA ASP A 310 -15.06 -21.58 -27.70
C ASP A 310 -15.02 -21.13 -26.23
N TYR A 311 -14.05 -20.28 -25.86
CA TYR A 311 -13.89 -19.79 -24.50
C TYR A 311 -15.07 -18.93 -24.04
N LEU A 312 -15.46 -17.94 -24.87
CA LEU A 312 -16.58 -17.03 -24.56
C LEU A 312 -17.91 -17.76 -24.50
N GLU A 313 -18.22 -18.62 -25.48
CA GLU A 313 -19.48 -19.36 -25.52
C GLU A 313 -19.66 -20.22 -24.27
N ARG A 314 -18.64 -21.00 -23.91
CA ARG A 314 -18.66 -21.83 -22.68
C ARG A 314 -18.84 -21.03 -21.41
N ALA A 315 -18.17 -19.87 -21.31
CA ALA A 315 -18.26 -19.03 -20.11
C ALA A 315 -19.60 -18.31 -19.99
N LEU A 316 -20.16 -17.84 -21.12
CA LEU A 316 -21.47 -17.19 -21.18
C LEU A 316 -22.61 -18.16 -20.86
N VAL A 317 -22.57 -19.38 -21.43
CA VAL A 317 -23.54 -20.45 -21.13
C VAL A 317 -23.49 -20.89 -19.65
N LYS A 318 -22.27 -20.83 -19.04
CA LYS A 318 -22.08 -21.11 -17.60
C LYS A 318 -22.41 -19.92 -16.70
N ASN A 319 -22.82 -18.79 -17.25
CA ASN A 319 -23.19 -17.60 -16.50
C ASN A 319 -22.05 -17.05 -15.62
N VAL A 320 -20.81 -16.96 -16.15
CA VAL A 320 -19.64 -16.51 -15.40
C VAL A 320 -19.61 -14.97 -15.30
N PRO A 321 -19.89 -14.35 -14.12
CA PRO A 321 -19.98 -12.88 -14.01
C PRO A 321 -18.63 -12.19 -14.09
N SER A 322 -17.52 -12.90 -13.83
CA SER A 322 -16.16 -12.35 -13.88
C SER A 322 -15.53 -12.40 -15.28
N LEU A 323 -16.23 -12.90 -16.30
CA LEU A 323 -15.69 -13.13 -17.64
C LEU A 323 -15.05 -11.87 -18.23
N PHE A 324 -15.70 -10.70 -18.13
CA PHE A 324 -15.10 -9.46 -18.62
C PHE A 324 -13.79 -9.11 -17.90
N SER A 325 -13.72 -9.30 -16.60
CA SER A 325 -12.50 -9.03 -15.81
C SER A 325 -11.34 -9.94 -16.20
N ASP A 326 -11.63 -11.16 -16.59
CA ASP A 326 -10.65 -12.11 -17.10
C ASP A 326 -10.18 -11.72 -18.51
N MET A 327 -11.09 -11.35 -19.41
CA MET A 327 -10.79 -11.06 -20.81
C MET A 327 -10.15 -9.68 -21.07
N LYS A 328 -10.38 -8.69 -20.22
CA LYS A 328 -9.97 -7.28 -20.46
C LYS A 328 -8.47 -7.07 -20.68
N SER A 329 -7.60 -7.96 -20.15
CA SER A 329 -6.15 -7.87 -20.37
C SER A 329 -5.76 -8.12 -21.84
N LEU A 330 -6.57 -8.84 -22.61
CA LEU A 330 -6.37 -9.08 -24.04
C LEU A 330 -6.60 -7.82 -24.88
N TYR A 331 -7.34 -6.84 -24.35
CA TYR A 331 -7.64 -5.58 -25.06
C TYR A 331 -6.40 -4.70 -25.30
N GLN A 332 -5.29 -4.99 -24.62
CA GLN A 332 -4.00 -4.33 -24.87
C GLN A 332 -3.32 -4.83 -26.16
N GLN A 333 -3.77 -5.98 -26.68
CA GLN A 333 -3.23 -6.57 -27.91
C GLN A 333 -4.04 -6.09 -29.12
N PRO A 334 -3.37 -5.60 -30.19
CA PRO A 334 -4.06 -5.06 -31.35
C PRO A 334 -5.07 -6.04 -31.98
N GLY A 335 -6.25 -5.54 -32.31
CA GLY A 335 -7.30 -6.30 -33.00
C GLY A 335 -8.14 -7.22 -32.11
N LYS A 336 -7.64 -7.72 -30.98
CA LYS A 336 -8.36 -8.69 -30.14
C LYS A 336 -9.63 -8.11 -29.51
N GLN A 337 -9.63 -6.83 -29.16
CA GLN A 337 -10.81 -6.15 -28.63
C GLN A 337 -11.99 -6.19 -29.61
N ALA A 338 -11.74 -5.88 -30.89
CA ALA A 338 -12.76 -5.85 -31.93
C ALA A 338 -13.34 -7.26 -32.19
N VAL A 339 -12.48 -8.27 -32.28
CA VAL A 339 -12.90 -9.68 -32.46
C VAL A 339 -13.77 -10.15 -31.29
N ILE A 340 -13.40 -9.81 -30.06
CA ILE A 340 -14.19 -10.18 -28.87
C ILE A 340 -15.56 -9.49 -28.89
N GLU A 341 -15.61 -8.20 -29.25
CA GLU A 341 -16.87 -7.45 -29.39
C GLU A 341 -17.77 -8.11 -30.42
N GLU A 342 -17.26 -8.40 -31.61
CA GLU A 342 -18.02 -9.04 -32.70
C GLU A 342 -18.56 -10.43 -32.30
N LEU A 343 -17.74 -11.25 -31.65
CA LEU A 343 -18.15 -12.57 -31.17
C LEU A 343 -19.28 -12.49 -30.13
N VAL A 344 -19.16 -11.59 -29.15
CA VAL A 344 -20.19 -11.51 -28.09
C VAL A 344 -21.46 -10.86 -28.61
N GLU A 345 -21.39 -9.91 -29.55
CA GLU A 345 -22.58 -9.38 -30.25
C GLU A 345 -23.25 -10.48 -31.10
N ALA A 346 -22.49 -11.33 -31.78
CA ALA A 346 -23.03 -12.47 -32.50
C ALA A 346 -23.76 -13.47 -31.57
N PHE A 347 -23.17 -13.76 -30.40
CA PHE A 347 -23.85 -14.58 -29.38
C PHE A 347 -25.12 -13.94 -28.85
N ARG A 348 -25.09 -12.63 -28.58
CA ARG A 348 -26.28 -11.90 -28.13
C ARG A 348 -27.41 -11.99 -29.18
N LEU A 349 -27.09 -11.78 -30.46
CA LEU A 349 -28.07 -11.91 -31.54
C LEU A 349 -28.61 -13.34 -31.66
N ARG A 350 -27.75 -14.34 -31.63
CA ARG A 350 -28.13 -15.76 -31.68
C ARG A 350 -29.06 -16.19 -30.54
N TRP A 351 -28.82 -15.70 -29.32
CA TRP A 351 -29.59 -16.06 -28.12
C TRP A 351 -30.74 -15.11 -27.83
N ASP A 352 -31.02 -14.14 -28.70
CA ASP A 352 -32.11 -13.21 -28.50
C ASP A 352 -33.45 -13.99 -28.46
N PRO A 353 -34.22 -13.88 -27.36
CA PRO A 353 -35.49 -14.65 -27.20
C PRO A 353 -36.55 -14.37 -28.26
N HIS A 354 -36.40 -13.27 -29.02
CA HIS A 354 -37.31 -12.93 -30.13
C HIS A 354 -36.96 -13.62 -31.45
N GLN A 355 -35.86 -14.39 -31.50
CA GLN A 355 -35.46 -15.13 -32.68
C GLN A 355 -35.86 -16.61 -32.57
N ALA A 356 -36.34 -17.19 -33.64
CA ALA A 356 -36.86 -18.56 -33.67
C ALA A 356 -35.81 -19.63 -33.32
N GLU A 357 -34.53 -19.35 -33.57
CA GLU A 357 -33.40 -20.23 -33.29
C GLU A 357 -33.04 -20.31 -31.79
N ALA A 358 -33.46 -19.30 -31.00
CA ALA A 358 -33.15 -19.22 -29.57
C ALA A 358 -34.03 -20.11 -28.68
N ALA A 359 -35.01 -20.80 -29.20
CA ALA A 359 -36.01 -21.57 -28.44
C ALA A 359 -35.39 -22.72 -27.57
N ASN A 360 -34.18 -23.17 -27.91
CA ASN A 360 -33.50 -24.27 -27.21
C ASN A 360 -32.36 -23.81 -26.29
N GLU A 361 -32.07 -22.49 -26.23
CA GLU A 361 -30.95 -21.95 -25.45
C GLU A 361 -31.43 -21.39 -24.09
N PRO A 362 -30.61 -21.48 -23.02
CA PRO A 362 -30.98 -20.92 -21.74
C PRO A 362 -31.15 -19.38 -21.82
N PRO A 363 -32.26 -18.81 -21.34
CA PRO A 363 -32.46 -17.33 -21.35
C PRO A 363 -31.35 -16.56 -20.61
N SER A 364 -30.69 -17.23 -19.70
CA SER A 364 -29.53 -16.66 -18.97
C SER A 364 -28.33 -16.38 -19.86
N SER A 365 -28.11 -17.17 -20.93
CA SER A 365 -26.99 -16.94 -21.86
C SER A 365 -27.11 -15.60 -22.56
N TYR A 366 -28.32 -15.21 -22.98
CA TYR A 366 -28.58 -13.86 -23.53
C TYR A 366 -28.31 -12.76 -22.50
N LEU A 367 -28.79 -12.93 -21.28
CA LEU A 367 -28.54 -11.99 -20.19
C LEU A 367 -27.03 -11.79 -19.94
N PHE A 368 -26.26 -12.87 -19.90
CA PHE A 368 -24.82 -12.80 -19.64
C PHE A 368 -24.02 -12.28 -20.84
N ALA A 369 -24.50 -12.46 -22.06
CA ALA A 369 -23.94 -11.78 -23.24
C ALA A 369 -24.11 -10.26 -23.14
N MET A 370 -25.31 -9.77 -22.80
CA MET A 370 -25.56 -8.34 -22.55
C MET A 370 -24.76 -7.82 -21.36
N TYR A 371 -24.63 -8.63 -20.31
CA TYR A 371 -23.83 -8.28 -19.13
C TYR A 371 -22.35 -8.05 -19.48
N TYR A 372 -21.77 -8.92 -20.30
CA TYR A 372 -20.42 -8.77 -20.81
C TYR A 372 -20.31 -7.48 -21.66
N LEU A 373 -21.23 -7.27 -22.60
CA LEU A 373 -21.23 -6.09 -23.49
C LEU A 373 -21.39 -4.78 -22.70
N ALA A 374 -22.21 -4.75 -21.67
CA ALA A 374 -22.33 -3.58 -20.80
C ALA A 374 -20.99 -3.21 -20.13
N HIS A 375 -20.26 -4.20 -19.66
CA HIS A 375 -18.90 -3.99 -19.13
C HIS A 375 -17.92 -3.56 -20.20
N HIS A 376 -17.97 -4.18 -21.36
CA HIS A 376 -17.15 -3.89 -22.53
C HIS A 376 -17.33 -2.44 -22.99
N TYR A 377 -18.58 -2.02 -23.26
CA TYR A 377 -18.88 -0.66 -23.71
C TYR A 377 -18.55 0.40 -22.65
N SER A 378 -18.80 0.10 -21.40
CA SER A 378 -18.37 0.98 -20.31
C SER A 378 -16.85 1.13 -20.21
N TYR A 379 -16.08 0.07 -20.50
CA TYR A 379 -14.63 0.09 -20.47
C TYR A 379 -14.03 0.81 -21.69
N THR A 380 -14.62 0.63 -22.85
CA THR A 380 -14.18 1.22 -24.13
C THR A 380 -14.68 2.66 -24.36
N GLY A 381 -15.27 3.30 -23.32
CA GLY A 381 -15.69 4.71 -23.40
C GLY A 381 -17.00 4.96 -24.16
N ARG A 382 -17.87 3.95 -24.28
CA ARG A 382 -19.19 4.02 -24.90
C ARG A 382 -20.33 3.87 -23.87
N PRO A 383 -20.45 4.77 -22.87
CA PRO A 383 -21.35 4.60 -21.73
C PRO A 383 -22.83 4.58 -22.12
N ALA A 384 -23.23 5.29 -23.16
CA ALA A 384 -24.62 5.30 -23.64
C ALA A 384 -25.08 3.90 -24.05
N LEU A 385 -24.27 3.18 -24.85
CA LEU A 385 -24.56 1.79 -25.21
C LEU A 385 -24.57 0.87 -23.98
N ALA A 386 -23.61 1.04 -23.09
CA ALA A 386 -23.56 0.26 -21.86
C ALA A 386 -24.84 0.44 -21.02
N LEU A 387 -25.36 1.67 -20.89
CA LEU A 387 -26.61 1.97 -20.18
C LEU A 387 -27.82 1.31 -20.83
N THR A 388 -27.92 1.35 -22.16
CA THR A 388 -29.02 0.68 -22.90
C THR A 388 -29.08 -0.81 -22.58
N TYR A 389 -27.94 -1.49 -22.58
CA TYR A 389 -27.89 -2.91 -22.22
C TYR A 389 -28.24 -3.14 -20.74
N VAL A 390 -27.72 -2.32 -19.84
CA VAL A 390 -28.03 -2.45 -18.40
C VAL A 390 -29.51 -2.24 -18.12
N GLU A 391 -30.14 -1.23 -18.71
CA GLU A 391 -31.56 -0.96 -18.54
C GLU A 391 -32.44 -2.09 -19.09
N SER A 392 -32.04 -2.69 -20.22
CA SER A 392 -32.69 -3.87 -20.76
C SER A 392 -32.60 -5.07 -19.81
N MET A 393 -31.42 -5.33 -19.25
CA MET A 393 -31.21 -6.40 -18.29
C MET A 393 -31.98 -6.20 -16.98
N LEU A 394 -32.06 -4.95 -16.47
CA LEU A 394 -32.82 -4.63 -15.27
C LEU A 394 -34.34 -4.82 -15.46
N LYS A 395 -34.83 -4.56 -16.65
CA LYS A 395 -36.25 -4.88 -17.01
C LYS A 395 -36.48 -6.36 -17.05
N HIS A 396 -35.52 -7.13 -17.54
CA HIS A 396 -35.61 -8.59 -17.64
C HIS A 396 -35.47 -9.29 -16.27
N THR A 397 -34.46 -8.89 -15.46
CA THR A 397 -34.14 -9.55 -14.19
C THR A 397 -33.93 -8.51 -13.08
N PRO A 398 -34.97 -7.91 -12.53
CA PRO A 398 -34.87 -6.82 -11.55
C PRO A 398 -34.40 -7.26 -10.15
N THR A 399 -34.25 -8.57 -9.91
CA THR A 399 -33.87 -9.12 -8.60
C THR A 399 -32.39 -9.51 -8.49
N MET A 400 -31.58 -9.23 -9.52
CA MET A 400 -30.15 -9.59 -9.56
C MET A 400 -29.27 -8.41 -9.14
N PRO A 401 -28.62 -8.44 -7.94
CA PRO A 401 -27.79 -7.33 -7.43
C PRO A 401 -26.64 -6.94 -8.34
N GLU A 402 -26.04 -7.89 -9.05
CA GLU A 402 -24.92 -7.68 -9.97
C GLU A 402 -25.26 -6.71 -11.11
N LEU A 403 -26.52 -6.68 -11.54
CA LEU A 403 -26.97 -5.76 -12.59
C LEU A 403 -26.99 -4.31 -12.08
N TYR A 404 -27.49 -4.09 -10.87
CA TYR A 404 -27.46 -2.77 -10.22
C TYR A 404 -26.01 -2.32 -9.91
N MET A 405 -25.14 -3.24 -9.49
CA MET A 405 -23.72 -2.95 -9.33
C MET A 405 -23.07 -2.54 -10.65
N THR A 406 -23.46 -3.19 -11.74
CA THR A 406 -22.95 -2.86 -13.08
C THR A 406 -23.50 -1.51 -13.54
N HIS A 407 -24.78 -1.25 -13.31
CA HIS A 407 -25.40 0.05 -13.55
C HIS A 407 -24.64 1.17 -12.80
N ALA A 408 -24.45 1.01 -11.50
CA ALA A 408 -23.69 1.95 -10.68
C ALA A 408 -22.25 2.17 -11.21
N ARG A 409 -21.61 1.11 -11.70
CA ARG A 409 -20.26 1.20 -12.27
C ARG A 409 -20.24 1.96 -13.59
N VAL A 410 -21.21 1.74 -14.46
CA VAL A 410 -21.35 2.45 -15.74
C VAL A 410 -21.61 3.92 -15.48
N LEU A 411 -22.61 4.26 -14.65
CA LEU A 411 -22.95 5.63 -14.26
C LEU A 411 -21.75 6.37 -13.65
N LYS A 412 -21.04 5.73 -12.72
CA LYS A 412 -19.83 6.32 -12.12
C LYS A 412 -18.75 6.63 -13.17
N ARG A 413 -18.54 5.75 -14.15
CA ARG A 413 -17.56 5.99 -15.23
C ARG A 413 -18.02 7.06 -16.19
N ALA A 414 -19.33 7.23 -16.33
CA ALA A 414 -19.93 8.30 -17.10
C ALA A 414 -19.96 9.65 -16.36
N GLY A 415 -19.59 9.69 -15.07
CA GLY A 415 -19.56 10.90 -14.25
C GLY A 415 -20.88 11.22 -13.53
N ALA A 416 -21.87 10.34 -13.58
CA ALA A 416 -23.15 10.45 -12.88
C ALA A 416 -23.02 9.85 -11.47
N TYR A 417 -22.33 10.55 -10.57
CA TYR A 417 -21.93 9.98 -9.27
C TYR A 417 -23.11 9.77 -8.31
N LYS A 418 -24.09 10.70 -8.30
CA LYS A 418 -25.31 10.60 -7.47
C LYS A 418 -26.17 9.41 -7.92
N ALA A 419 -26.50 9.36 -9.22
CA ALA A 419 -27.22 8.23 -9.79
C ALA A 419 -26.49 6.89 -9.59
N ALA A 420 -25.15 6.90 -9.64
CA ALA A 420 -24.35 5.71 -9.36
C ALA A 420 -24.47 5.27 -7.88
N ALA A 421 -24.51 6.21 -6.93
CA ALA A 421 -24.73 5.91 -5.52
C ALA A 421 -26.14 5.33 -5.29
N ASP A 422 -27.16 5.91 -5.92
CA ASP A 422 -28.55 5.43 -5.84
C ASP A 422 -28.70 4.01 -6.41
N ALA A 423 -28.09 3.74 -7.57
CA ALA A 423 -28.07 2.39 -8.15
C ALA A 423 -27.35 1.38 -7.25
N MET A 424 -26.27 1.79 -6.57
CA MET A 424 -25.55 0.93 -5.64
C MET A 424 -26.35 0.68 -4.35
N GLN A 425 -27.11 1.66 -3.88
CA GLN A 425 -28.04 1.49 -2.77
C GLN A 425 -29.18 0.52 -3.15
N ALA A 426 -29.70 0.60 -4.38
CA ALA A 426 -30.68 -0.37 -4.89
C ALA A 426 -30.13 -1.82 -4.89
N ALA A 427 -28.85 -2.01 -5.33
CA ALA A 427 -28.19 -3.32 -5.23
C ALA A 427 -28.13 -3.84 -3.78
N ARG A 428 -27.76 -2.98 -2.84
CA ARG A 428 -27.68 -3.33 -1.42
C ARG A 428 -29.04 -3.70 -0.81
N HIS A 429 -30.12 -3.05 -1.25
CA HIS A 429 -31.46 -3.36 -0.74
C HIS A 429 -31.97 -4.74 -1.17
N LEU A 430 -31.43 -5.32 -2.24
CA LEU A 430 -31.75 -6.67 -2.65
C LEU A 430 -31.11 -7.72 -1.74
N ASP A 431 -29.90 -7.43 -1.22
CA ASP A 431 -29.20 -8.27 -0.24
C ASP A 431 -28.47 -7.41 0.80
N GLY A 432 -29.21 -7.02 1.84
CA GLY A 432 -28.73 -6.16 2.91
C GLY A 432 -27.71 -6.83 3.84
N GLN A 433 -27.52 -8.14 3.79
CA GLN A 433 -26.56 -8.89 4.61
C GLN A 433 -25.23 -9.13 3.90
N ASP A 434 -25.15 -8.95 2.60
CA ASP A 434 -23.90 -9.08 1.86
C ASP A 434 -22.92 -7.93 2.23
N ARG A 435 -21.82 -8.30 2.88
CA ARG A 435 -20.78 -7.34 3.29
C ARG A 435 -20.14 -6.61 2.10
N TYR A 436 -19.98 -7.31 0.96
CA TYR A 436 -19.38 -6.71 -0.23
C TYR A 436 -20.27 -5.60 -0.81
N LEU A 437 -21.58 -5.86 -0.96
CA LEU A 437 -22.55 -4.88 -1.43
C LEU A 437 -22.59 -3.65 -0.52
N ASN A 438 -22.65 -3.86 0.79
CA ASN A 438 -22.67 -2.76 1.77
C ASN A 438 -21.37 -1.94 1.74
N THR A 439 -20.20 -2.59 1.66
CA THR A 439 -18.91 -1.89 1.53
C THR A 439 -18.84 -1.08 0.23
N LYS A 440 -19.36 -1.62 -0.88
CA LYS A 440 -19.43 -0.87 -2.14
C LYS A 440 -20.41 0.29 -2.06
N ALA A 441 -21.58 0.10 -1.48
CA ALA A 441 -22.56 1.16 -1.28
C ALA A 441 -21.97 2.31 -0.45
N ALA A 442 -21.34 2.01 0.69
CA ALA A 442 -20.66 3.01 1.51
C ALA A 442 -19.60 3.79 0.72
N LYS A 443 -18.80 3.10 -0.11
CA LYS A 443 -17.81 3.76 -0.97
C LYS A 443 -18.44 4.73 -1.99
N TYR A 444 -19.59 4.40 -2.59
CA TYR A 444 -20.27 5.27 -3.52
C TYR A 444 -20.91 6.46 -2.82
N LEU A 445 -21.49 6.25 -1.64
CA LEU A 445 -22.02 7.32 -0.77
C LEU A 445 -20.92 8.33 -0.38
N LEU A 446 -19.74 7.86 0.01
CA LEU A 446 -18.60 8.72 0.32
C LEU A 446 -18.18 9.58 -0.88
N ARG A 447 -18.25 9.06 -2.10
CA ARG A 447 -17.93 9.82 -3.32
C ARG A 447 -18.90 10.95 -3.62
N VAL A 448 -20.12 10.85 -3.15
CA VAL A 448 -21.13 11.92 -3.21
C VAL A 448 -21.28 12.67 -1.88
N ASN A 449 -20.27 12.56 -1.01
CA ASN A 449 -20.14 13.27 0.26
C ASN A 449 -21.22 12.95 1.32
N GLN A 450 -21.92 11.82 1.19
CA GLN A 450 -22.92 11.33 2.16
C GLN A 450 -22.24 10.48 3.24
N VAL A 451 -21.40 11.11 4.06
CA VAL A 451 -20.52 10.42 5.04
C VAL A 451 -21.33 9.73 6.14
N GLU A 452 -22.35 10.40 6.64
CA GLU A 452 -23.20 9.90 7.72
C GLU A 452 -23.98 8.65 7.28
N GLU A 453 -24.48 8.63 6.03
CA GLU A 453 -25.17 7.48 5.47
C GLU A 453 -24.20 6.31 5.24
N ALA A 454 -23.01 6.59 4.72
CA ALA A 454 -21.98 5.57 4.54
C ALA A 454 -21.60 4.91 5.88
N SER A 455 -21.48 5.69 6.94
CA SER A 455 -21.23 5.20 8.29
C SER A 455 -22.37 4.33 8.81
N ARG A 456 -23.65 4.74 8.57
CA ARG A 456 -24.83 3.94 8.92
C ARG A 456 -24.87 2.60 8.20
N VAL A 457 -24.52 2.56 6.93
CA VAL A 457 -24.46 1.32 6.15
C VAL A 457 -23.43 0.36 6.75
N LEU A 458 -22.24 0.86 7.11
CA LEU A 458 -21.18 0.01 7.65
C LEU A 458 -21.39 -0.35 9.13
N LYS A 459 -22.19 0.40 9.87
CA LYS A 459 -22.58 0.07 11.25
C LYS A 459 -23.22 -1.33 11.35
N LEU A 460 -23.84 -1.82 10.28
CA LEU A 460 -24.41 -3.16 10.23
C LEU A 460 -23.38 -4.28 10.47
N PHE A 461 -22.09 -3.98 10.25
CA PHE A 461 -20.96 -4.93 10.36
C PHE A 461 -19.99 -4.59 11.48
N THR A 462 -20.30 -3.60 12.31
CA THR A 462 -19.55 -3.23 13.50
C THR A 462 -20.20 -3.81 14.76
N ARG A 463 -19.50 -3.79 15.86
CA ARG A 463 -20.02 -4.24 17.15
C ARG A 463 -21.22 -3.36 17.57
N PRO A 464 -22.36 -3.93 17.97
CA PRO A 464 -23.57 -3.16 18.28
C PRO A 464 -23.46 -2.27 19.52
N ASP A 465 -22.56 -2.61 20.43
CA ASP A 465 -22.29 -1.88 21.69
C ASP A 465 -21.33 -0.69 21.53
N VAL A 466 -20.71 -0.53 20.37
CA VAL A 466 -19.79 0.59 20.10
C VAL A 466 -20.59 1.83 19.66
N PRO A 467 -20.50 2.94 20.39
CA PRO A 467 -21.25 4.16 20.08
C PRO A 467 -20.88 4.76 18.71
N ASP A 468 -19.57 4.79 18.39
CA ASP A 468 -19.05 5.29 17.11
C ASP A 468 -18.63 4.13 16.20
N PRO A 469 -19.39 3.86 15.13
CA PRO A 469 -19.03 2.81 14.15
C PRO A 469 -17.66 3.02 13.51
N VAL A 470 -17.21 4.27 13.39
CA VAL A 470 -15.93 4.57 12.76
C VAL A 470 -14.76 4.16 13.66
N ALA A 471 -14.90 4.26 14.98
CA ALA A 471 -13.89 3.76 15.91
C ALA A 471 -13.67 2.25 15.72
N ASP A 472 -14.75 1.48 15.60
CA ASP A 472 -14.67 0.04 15.33
C ASP A 472 -14.08 -0.28 13.95
N LEU A 473 -14.42 0.51 12.91
CA LEU A 473 -13.83 0.37 11.58
C LEU A 473 -12.32 0.65 11.57
N VAL A 474 -11.84 1.55 12.43
CA VAL A 474 -10.39 1.79 12.62
C VAL A 474 -9.73 0.56 13.24
N GLU A 475 -10.32 -0.01 14.29
CA GLU A 475 -9.82 -1.25 14.92
C GLU A 475 -9.84 -2.44 13.94
N MET A 476 -10.85 -2.52 13.06
CA MET A 476 -10.96 -3.49 12.00
C MET A 476 -10.01 -3.23 10.82
N GLN A 477 -9.19 -2.20 10.88
CA GLN A 477 -8.22 -1.80 9.84
C GLN A 477 -8.88 -1.56 8.47
N ALA A 478 -10.06 -0.91 8.46
CA ALA A 478 -10.82 -0.63 7.24
C ALA A 478 -10.21 0.55 6.43
N ILE A 479 -8.94 0.43 6.02
CA ILE A 479 -8.13 1.48 5.36
C ILE A 479 -8.86 2.09 4.17
N GLY A 480 -9.47 1.25 3.30
CA GLY A 480 -10.19 1.71 2.13
C GLY A 480 -11.38 2.64 2.46
N PHE A 481 -12.08 2.39 3.58
CA PHE A 481 -13.13 3.28 4.07
C PHE A 481 -12.53 4.60 4.59
N LEU A 482 -11.48 4.53 5.40
CA LEU A 482 -10.86 5.70 6.02
C LEU A 482 -10.35 6.70 4.96
N VAL A 483 -9.71 6.19 3.89
CA VAL A 483 -9.22 7.04 2.79
C VAL A 483 -10.38 7.72 2.04
N GLU A 484 -11.41 6.97 1.65
CA GLU A 484 -12.57 7.53 0.95
C GLU A 484 -13.34 8.54 1.86
N ALA A 485 -13.43 8.26 3.17
CA ALA A 485 -14.04 9.18 4.14
C ALA A 485 -13.22 10.46 4.32
N ALA A 486 -11.88 10.35 4.41
CA ALA A 486 -11.00 11.51 4.49
C ALA A 486 -11.18 12.44 3.28
N GLU A 487 -11.17 11.87 2.06
CA GLU A 487 -11.38 12.63 0.83
C GLU A 487 -12.80 13.24 0.76
N ALA A 488 -13.82 12.56 1.32
CA ALA A 488 -15.17 13.11 1.39
C ALA A 488 -15.24 14.32 2.35
N HIS A 489 -14.66 14.21 3.54
CA HIS A 489 -14.55 15.32 4.48
C HIS A 489 -13.75 16.51 3.89
N GLU A 490 -12.66 16.23 3.15
CA GLU A 490 -11.90 17.26 2.46
C GLU A 490 -12.77 18.03 1.44
N ARG A 491 -13.55 17.32 0.61
CA ARG A 491 -14.48 17.94 -0.36
C ARG A 491 -15.59 18.76 0.30
N ARG A 492 -16.02 18.38 1.53
CA ARG A 492 -16.98 19.13 2.35
C ARG A 492 -16.36 20.33 3.06
N GLY A 493 -15.04 20.51 3.00
CA GLY A 493 -14.31 21.55 3.75
C GLY A 493 -14.11 21.22 5.24
N GLU A 494 -14.41 20.01 5.68
CA GLU A 494 -14.29 19.53 7.06
C GLU A 494 -12.85 19.04 7.31
N TYR A 495 -11.87 19.95 7.23
CA TYR A 495 -10.44 19.61 7.21
C TYR A 495 -9.94 18.92 8.47
N ALA A 496 -10.53 19.24 9.63
CA ALA A 496 -10.19 18.57 10.90
C ALA A 496 -10.48 17.06 10.84
N LEU A 497 -11.68 16.68 10.39
CA LEU A 497 -12.08 15.29 10.23
C LEU A 497 -11.29 14.61 9.11
N ALA A 498 -11.02 15.30 8.00
CA ALA A 498 -10.19 14.77 6.91
C ALA A 498 -8.78 14.41 7.42
N LEU A 499 -8.11 15.33 8.13
CA LEU A 499 -6.80 15.07 8.74
C LEU A 499 -6.87 13.91 9.74
N LYS A 500 -7.92 13.87 10.58
CA LYS A 500 -8.11 12.77 11.53
C LYS A 500 -8.13 11.42 10.82
N ARG A 501 -8.89 11.29 9.71
CA ARG A 501 -8.95 10.03 8.95
C ARG A 501 -7.63 9.68 8.27
N PHE A 502 -6.92 10.65 7.70
CA PHE A 502 -5.59 10.41 7.14
C PHE A 502 -4.58 9.94 8.20
N HIS A 503 -4.59 10.55 9.40
CA HIS A 503 -3.75 10.10 10.51
C HIS A 503 -4.15 8.71 11.02
N GLN A 504 -5.43 8.36 10.99
CA GLN A 504 -5.89 7.01 11.34
C GLN A 504 -5.38 5.97 10.33
N VAL A 505 -5.33 6.29 9.05
CA VAL A 505 -4.69 5.43 8.03
C VAL A 505 -3.20 5.25 8.34
N ASP A 506 -2.49 6.34 8.61
CA ASP A 506 -1.07 6.29 8.96
C ASP A 506 -0.82 5.44 10.20
N LYS A 507 -1.61 5.64 11.25
CA LYS A 507 -1.54 4.83 12.47
C LYS A 507 -1.80 3.36 12.19
N THR A 508 -2.85 3.03 11.42
CA THR A 508 -3.19 1.64 11.09
C THR A 508 -2.06 0.94 10.36
N VAL A 509 -1.47 1.60 9.35
CA VAL A 509 -0.34 1.02 8.60
C VAL A 509 0.92 0.93 9.47
N GLN A 510 1.13 1.90 10.36
CA GLN A 510 2.22 1.85 11.34
C GLN A 510 2.01 0.69 12.32
N ASP A 511 0.78 0.47 12.81
CA ASP A 511 0.47 -0.65 13.70
C ASP A 511 0.75 -2.00 13.02
N ILE A 512 0.38 -2.16 11.74
CA ILE A 512 0.70 -3.36 10.94
C ILE A 512 2.23 -3.55 10.86
N TYR A 513 2.97 -2.48 10.58
CA TYR A 513 4.44 -2.54 10.52
C TYR A 513 5.08 -2.89 11.88
N ASP A 514 4.54 -2.36 12.97
CA ASP A 514 5.06 -2.59 14.32
C ASP A 514 4.74 -3.99 14.85
N ASP A 515 3.62 -4.58 14.43
CA ASP A 515 3.20 -5.94 14.83
C ASP A 515 4.21 -7.03 14.42
N GLN A 516 5.09 -6.76 13.45
CA GLN A 516 6.19 -7.64 13.06
C GLN A 516 7.06 -8.05 14.26
N LEU A 517 7.25 -7.15 15.23
CA LEU A 517 8.13 -7.39 16.37
C LEU A 517 7.77 -8.69 17.11
N ASP A 518 6.47 -8.94 17.29
CA ASP A 518 5.98 -10.14 17.98
C ASP A 518 6.22 -11.42 17.15
N PHE A 519 6.22 -11.31 15.83
CA PHE A 519 6.45 -12.42 14.91
C PHE A 519 7.91 -12.81 14.74
N HIS A 520 8.87 -11.91 14.99
CA HIS A 520 10.30 -12.20 14.82
C HIS A 520 10.76 -13.43 15.62
N SER A 521 10.35 -13.54 16.87
CA SER A 521 10.67 -14.69 17.73
C SER A 521 9.80 -15.91 17.38
N TYR A 522 8.51 -15.69 17.13
CA TYR A 522 7.54 -16.75 16.87
C TYR A 522 7.88 -17.56 15.61
N CYS A 523 8.12 -16.89 14.49
CA CYS A 523 8.38 -17.52 13.20
C CYS A 523 9.67 -18.34 13.19
N LEU A 524 10.73 -17.85 13.84
CA LEU A 524 12.00 -18.58 13.99
C LEU A 524 11.83 -19.83 14.86
N ARG A 525 11.06 -19.75 15.94
CA ARG A 525 10.77 -20.87 16.83
C ARG A 525 9.88 -21.92 16.16
N LYS A 526 8.91 -21.49 15.35
CA LYS A 526 7.97 -22.37 14.64
C LYS A 526 8.46 -22.83 13.29
N MET A 527 9.66 -22.44 12.88
CA MET A 527 10.28 -22.83 11.61
C MET A 527 9.43 -22.51 10.37
N THR A 528 8.78 -21.34 10.32
CA THR A 528 8.03 -20.89 9.14
C THR A 528 8.87 -19.95 8.27
N LEU A 529 10.09 -20.39 7.89
CA LEU A 529 11.18 -19.53 7.42
C LEU A 529 10.89 -18.85 6.10
N ARG A 530 10.49 -19.61 5.06
CA ARG A 530 10.18 -19.06 3.72
C ARG A 530 9.04 -18.06 3.75
N ALA A 531 7.98 -18.37 4.51
CA ALA A 531 6.86 -17.47 4.69
C ALA A 531 7.25 -16.20 5.46
N TYR A 532 8.06 -16.37 6.53
CA TYR A 532 8.52 -15.28 7.36
C TYR A 532 9.38 -14.27 6.58
N VAL A 533 10.38 -14.73 5.83
CA VAL A 533 11.23 -13.85 5.02
C VAL A 533 10.40 -13.12 3.95
N ARG A 534 9.46 -13.83 3.29
CA ARG A 534 8.55 -13.20 2.33
C ARG A 534 7.67 -12.13 2.97
N THR A 535 7.18 -12.38 4.20
CA THR A 535 6.37 -11.41 4.93
C THR A 535 7.18 -10.18 5.29
N ILE A 536 8.40 -10.32 5.81
CA ILE A 536 9.29 -9.17 6.11
C ILE A 536 9.52 -8.33 4.85
N ARG A 537 9.88 -8.96 3.73
CA ARG A 537 10.09 -8.26 2.45
C ARG A 537 8.83 -7.59 1.91
N PHE A 538 7.65 -8.19 2.12
CA PHE A 538 6.37 -7.56 1.79
C PHE A 538 6.09 -6.34 2.66
N GLU A 539 6.33 -6.43 3.96
CA GLU A 539 6.09 -5.35 4.93
C GLU A 539 7.03 -4.17 4.74
N ASP A 540 8.22 -4.38 4.15
CA ASP A 540 9.10 -3.29 3.71
C ASP A 540 8.45 -2.38 2.65
N HIS A 541 7.33 -2.83 2.05
CA HIS A 541 6.57 -2.07 1.05
C HIS A 541 5.18 -1.64 1.51
N VAL A 542 4.80 -1.87 2.78
CA VAL A 542 3.45 -1.58 3.28
C VAL A 542 3.08 -0.09 3.15
N PHE A 543 4.04 0.82 3.37
CA PHE A 543 3.87 2.26 3.16
C PHE A 543 3.92 2.69 1.68
N ALA A 544 4.24 1.80 0.75
CA ALA A 544 4.14 2.02 -0.68
C ALA A 544 2.79 1.59 -1.25
N THR A 545 1.88 1.07 -0.44
CA THR A 545 0.55 0.67 -0.88
C THR A 545 -0.26 1.86 -1.38
N ARG A 546 -1.06 1.63 -2.42
CA ARG A 546 -1.85 2.67 -3.09
C ARG A 546 -2.69 3.52 -2.13
N ASP A 547 -3.34 2.88 -1.16
CA ASP A 547 -4.24 3.59 -0.24
C ASP A 547 -3.45 4.39 0.80
N TYR A 548 -2.27 3.91 1.23
CA TYR A 548 -1.37 4.71 2.07
C TYR A 548 -0.84 5.94 1.32
N VAL A 549 -0.35 5.77 0.09
CA VAL A 549 0.15 6.90 -0.74
C VAL A 549 -0.96 7.94 -0.97
N ARG A 550 -2.21 7.52 -1.21
CA ARG A 550 -3.36 8.43 -1.32
C ARG A 550 -3.58 9.22 -0.03
N ALA A 551 -3.59 8.54 1.12
CA ALA A 551 -3.77 9.19 2.42
C ALA A 551 -2.65 10.17 2.74
N ALA A 552 -1.40 9.78 2.55
CA ALA A 552 -0.23 10.61 2.79
C ALA A 552 -0.22 11.86 1.88
N LYS A 553 -0.54 11.68 0.59
CA LYS A 553 -0.68 12.80 -0.36
C LYS A 553 -1.78 13.77 0.06
N GLY A 554 -2.95 13.26 0.46
CA GLY A 554 -4.07 14.08 0.93
C GLY A 554 -3.70 14.86 2.19
N ALA A 555 -3.10 14.20 3.19
CA ALA A 555 -2.62 14.85 4.41
C ALA A 555 -1.61 15.97 4.11
N VAL A 556 -0.59 15.68 3.29
CA VAL A 556 0.43 16.68 2.90
C VAL A 556 -0.22 17.87 2.18
N ALA A 557 -1.13 17.62 1.24
CA ALA A 557 -1.84 18.70 0.53
C ALA A 557 -2.66 19.58 1.47
N LEU A 558 -3.35 19.00 2.44
CA LEU A 558 -4.08 19.76 3.46
C LEU A 558 -3.13 20.56 4.35
N TYR A 559 -2.03 20.00 4.83
CA TYR A 559 -1.06 20.73 5.64
C TYR A 559 -0.38 21.87 4.86
N VAL A 560 -0.12 21.68 3.56
CA VAL A 560 0.34 22.77 2.68
C VAL A 560 -0.71 23.87 2.59
N LYS A 561 -1.98 23.51 2.41
CA LYS A 561 -3.09 24.48 2.39
C LYS A 561 -3.23 25.25 3.70
N LEU A 562 -3.09 24.56 4.85
CA LEU A 562 -3.12 25.20 6.17
C LEU A 562 -1.94 26.15 6.38
N HIS A 563 -0.79 25.86 5.81
CA HIS A 563 0.37 26.74 5.85
C HIS A 563 0.14 28.01 5.00
N ASP A 564 -0.45 27.86 3.82
CA ASP A 564 -0.70 28.95 2.89
C ASP A 564 -1.83 29.89 3.37
N ASP A 565 -2.64 29.45 4.38
CA ASP A 565 -3.69 30.25 5.05
C ASP A 565 -3.36 30.48 6.54
N PRO A 566 -2.46 31.44 6.85
CA PRO A 566 -2.03 31.71 8.23
C PRO A 566 -3.12 32.35 9.10
N HIS A 567 -4.15 32.95 8.48
CA HIS A 567 -5.25 33.64 9.18
C HIS A 567 -6.47 32.75 9.43
N ARG A 568 -6.39 31.45 9.11
CA ARG A 568 -7.47 30.51 9.38
C ARG A 568 -7.88 30.50 10.85
N GLU A 569 -9.15 30.29 11.11
CA GLU A 569 -9.62 30.03 12.47
C GLU A 569 -9.01 28.72 13.00
N LYS A 570 -8.38 28.81 14.18
CA LYS A 570 -7.83 27.65 14.86
C LYS A 570 -8.84 27.21 15.91
N PRO A 571 -9.42 26.01 15.77
CA PRO A 571 -10.35 25.50 16.78
C PRO A 571 -9.62 25.27 18.10
N VAL A 572 -10.32 25.45 19.21
CA VAL A 572 -9.82 25.08 20.52
C VAL A 572 -10.17 23.61 20.74
N PRO A 573 -9.18 22.71 20.84
CA PRO A 573 -9.45 21.29 21.01
C PRO A 573 -10.28 21.03 22.28
N ALA A 574 -11.31 20.20 22.15
CA ALA A 574 -12.13 19.80 23.28
C ALA A 574 -11.28 19.02 24.31
N LYS A 575 -11.39 19.36 25.60
CA LYS A 575 -10.75 18.57 26.65
C LYS A 575 -11.47 17.24 26.79
N VAL A 576 -10.74 16.16 26.55
CA VAL A 576 -11.22 14.80 26.78
C VAL A 576 -10.88 14.41 28.23
N GLU A 577 -11.86 14.03 29.00
CA GLU A 577 -11.64 13.51 30.35
C GLU A 577 -11.07 12.10 30.26
N VAL A 578 -9.87 11.92 30.80
CA VAL A 578 -9.26 10.59 30.91
C VAL A 578 -9.81 9.94 32.17
N PRO A 579 -10.43 8.75 32.11
CA PRO A 579 -10.86 8.02 33.29
C PRO A 579 -9.70 7.82 34.25
N SER A 580 -9.93 8.03 35.55
CA SER A 580 -8.91 7.90 36.59
C SER A 580 -8.38 6.47 36.76
N GLU A 581 -9.15 5.48 36.37
CA GLU A 581 -8.74 4.06 36.31
C GLU A 581 -8.96 3.51 34.91
N LEU A 582 -7.88 3.37 34.16
CA LEU A 582 -7.87 2.60 32.91
C LEU A 582 -7.55 1.14 33.27
N ASP A 583 -8.38 0.22 32.81
CA ASP A 583 -8.12 -1.22 32.91
C ASP A 583 -7.10 -1.60 31.80
N GLU A 584 -6.24 -2.59 32.05
CA GLU A 584 -5.18 -3.02 31.11
C GLU A 584 -5.71 -3.39 29.71
N ASN A 585 -6.98 -3.79 29.63
CA ASN A 585 -7.63 -4.21 28.39
C ASN A 585 -8.46 -3.11 27.72
N THR A 586 -8.55 -1.92 28.29
CA THR A 586 -9.31 -0.82 27.71
C THR A 586 -8.37 0.04 26.85
N PRO A 587 -8.65 0.22 25.55
CA PRO A 587 -7.83 1.08 24.73
C PRO A 587 -7.87 2.52 25.28
N PRO A 588 -6.75 3.25 25.23
CA PRO A 588 -6.70 4.63 25.71
C PRO A 588 -7.72 5.49 24.93
N PRO A 589 -8.38 6.44 25.61
CA PRO A 589 -9.35 7.31 24.97
C PRO A 589 -8.69 8.13 23.86
N ASP A 590 -9.43 8.36 22.79
CA ASP A 590 -8.97 9.24 21.70
C ASP A 590 -8.94 10.69 22.17
N MET A 591 -7.76 11.26 22.30
CA MET A 591 -7.56 12.62 22.83
C MET A 591 -7.97 13.73 21.84
N ASP A 592 -8.20 13.41 20.58
CA ASP A 592 -8.63 14.35 19.54
C ASP A 592 -9.66 13.69 18.60
N PRO A 593 -10.87 13.35 19.08
CA PRO A 593 -11.84 12.58 18.31
C PRO A 593 -12.32 13.30 17.05
N LYS A 594 -12.29 14.63 17.03
CA LYS A 594 -12.71 15.46 15.89
C LYS A 594 -11.57 15.96 15.02
N GLY A 595 -10.30 15.73 15.39
CA GLY A 595 -9.14 16.23 14.65
C GLY A 595 -8.87 17.72 14.82
N GLU A 596 -9.46 18.35 15.84
CA GLU A 596 -9.33 19.79 16.09
C GLU A 596 -7.89 20.18 16.44
N ALA A 597 -7.19 19.32 17.20
CA ALA A 597 -5.78 19.54 17.52
C ALA A 597 -4.87 19.46 16.28
N LEU A 598 -5.16 18.56 15.35
CA LEU A 598 -4.44 18.44 14.09
C LEU A 598 -4.62 19.68 13.22
N LEU A 599 -5.84 20.25 13.20
CA LEU A 599 -6.14 21.46 12.44
C LEU A 599 -5.52 22.70 13.09
N ALA A 600 -5.44 22.75 14.43
CA ALA A 600 -4.92 23.90 15.17
C ALA A 600 -3.40 24.02 15.16
N THR A 601 -2.67 23.09 14.57
CA THR A 601 -1.19 23.06 14.59
C THR A 601 -0.57 24.39 14.11
N ASP A 602 0.49 24.84 14.79
CA ASP A 602 1.28 26.01 14.43
C ASP A 602 2.33 25.69 13.37
N THR A 603 2.72 24.41 13.23
CA THR A 603 3.79 23.95 12.33
C THR A 603 3.28 22.91 11.34
N PRO A 604 2.31 23.25 10.46
CA PRO A 604 1.69 22.25 9.56
C PRO A 604 2.70 21.57 8.64
N LEU A 605 3.74 22.28 8.16
CA LEU A 605 4.75 21.67 7.29
C LEU A 605 5.65 20.67 8.03
N ASP A 606 5.87 20.83 9.33
CA ASP A 606 6.63 19.85 10.12
C ASP A 606 5.82 18.56 10.32
N VAL A 607 4.50 18.69 10.51
CA VAL A 607 3.61 17.53 10.55
C VAL A 607 3.57 16.83 9.18
N ALA A 608 3.55 17.57 8.08
CA ALA A 608 3.63 17.00 6.73
C ALA A 608 4.90 16.16 6.52
N HIS A 609 6.02 16.53 7.14
CA HIS A 609 7.26 15.74 7.07
C HIS A 609 7.14 14.34 7.64
N HIS A 610 6.25 14.09 8.59
CA HIS A 610 5.99 12.75 9.11
C HIS A 610 5.57 11.79 7.99
N PHE A 611 4.63 12.20 7.15
CA PHE A 611 4.19 11.43 5.99
C PHE A 611 5.27 11.34 4.91
N LEU A 612 5.94 12.45 4.63
CA LEU A 612 6.96 12.51 3.58
C LEU A 612 8.16 11.61 3.88
N ARG A 613 8.61 11.51 5.13
CA ARG A 613 9.71 10.60 5.51
C ARG A 613 9.39 9.15 5.17
N LYS A 614 8.18 8.71 5.46
CA LYS A 614 7.73 7.35 5.14
C LYS A 614 7.65 7.12 3.63
N LEU A 615 7.08 8.07 2.88
CA LEU A 615 7.03 7.99 1.42
C LEU A 615 8.44 7.96 0.79
N GLN A 616 9.36 8.80 1.26
CA GLN A 616 10.75 8.85 0.76
C GLN A 616 11.52 7.56 1.04
N LEU A 617 11.25 6.90 2.15
CA LEU A 617 11.90 5.65 2.54
C LEU A 617 11.31 4.44 1.82
N PHE A 618 9.99 4.33 1.77
CA PHE A 618 9.29 3.12 1.33
C PHE A 618 8.72 3.21 -0.10
N ALA A 619 8.43 4.40 -0.61
CA ALA A 619 7.88 4.63 -1.94
C ALA A 619 8.71 5.60 -2.81
N PRO A 620 10.06 5.46 -2.88
CA PRO A 620 10.91 6.39 -3.63
C PRO A 620 10.69 6.31 -5.15
N GLN A 621 10.07 5.23 -5.66
CA GLN A 621 9.77 5.04 -7.09
C GLN A 621 8.41 5.65 -7.49
N ASP A 622 7.62 6.14 -6.53
CA ASP A 622 6.40 6.88 -6.83
C ASP A 622 6.71 8.37 -7.00
N ILE A 623 6.42 8.92 -8.18
CA ILE A 623 6.67 10.33 -8.50
C ILE A 623 5.92 11.27 -7.53
N GLN A 624 4.76 10.87 -7.00
CA GLN A 624 3.99 11.67 -6.05
C GLN A 624 4.76 11.96 -4.77
N THR A 625 5.62 11.04 -4.34
CA THR A 625 6.54 11.24 -3.21
C THR A 625 7.37 12.50 -3.38
N TRP A 626 7.94 12.68 -4.56
CA TRP A 626 8.85 13.79 -4.84
C TRP A 626 8.11 15.08 -5.17
N LEU A 627 6.96 15.01 -5.84
CA LEU A 627 6.09 16.17 -6.07
C LEU A 627 5.61 16.76 -4.73
N CYS A 628 5.14 15.92 -3.80
CA CYS A 628 4.76 16.37 -2.46
C CYS A 628 5.95 16.89 -1.64
N THR A 629 7.12 16.25 -1.77
CA THR A 629 8.35 16.71 -1.11
C THR A 629 8.75 18.12 -1.57
N PHE A 630 8.67 18.39 -2.87
CA PHE A 630 8.94 19.72 -3.42
C PHE A 630 8.00 20.79 -2.82
N GLU A 631 6.69 20.52 -2.76
CA GLU A 631 5.71 21.47 -2.25
C GLU A 631 6.01 21.92 -0.80
N VAL A 632 6.45 20.99 0.03
CA VAL A 632 6.83 21.30 1.41
C VAL A 632 8.19 21.99 1.48
N ALA A 633 9.19 21.48 0.74
CA ALA A 633 10.55 21.99 0.79
C ALA A 633 10.67 23.44 0.32
N ILE A 634 9.96 23.81 -0.77
CA ILE A 634 10.02 25.16 -1.31
C ILE A 634 9.44 26.21 -0.35
N ARG A 635 8.35 25.86 0.38
CA ARG A 635 7.73 26.73 1.39
C ARG A 635 8.59 26.90 2.65
N GLN A 636 9.41 25.90 2.97
CA GLN A 636 10.37 25.95 4.08
C GLN A 636 11.71 26.55 3.68
N ASN A 637 11.87 27.03 2.44
CA ASN A 637 13.14 27.53 1.89
C ASN A 637 14.28 26.49 1.97
N LYS A 638 13.94 25.18 1.93
CA LYS A 638 14.90 24.08 1.93
C LYS A 638 15.35 23.76 0.51
N TRP A 639 16.15 24.62 -0.07
CA TRP A 639 16.59 24.60 -1.47
C TRP A 639 17.18 23.26 -1.93
N LEU A 640 18.06 22.66 -1.13
CA LEU A 640 18.71 21.39 -1.48
C LEU A 640 17.69 20.25 -1.55
N LEU A 641 16.72 20.24 -0.64
CA LEU A 641 15.65 19.22 -0.64
C LEU A 641 14.70 19.42 -1.82
N ALA A 642 14.38 20.68 -2.17
CA ALA A 642 13.59 21.00 -3.34
C ALA A 642 14.27 20.56 -4.64
N LEU A 643 15.58 20.87 -4.81
CA LEU A 643 16.38 20.41 -5.95
C LEU A 643 16.46 18.88 -6.05
N ARG A 644 16.69 18.21 -4.93
CA ARG A 644 16.68 16.75 -4.86
C ARG A 644 15.33 16.18 -5.31
N ALA A 645 14.23 16.77 -4.83
CA ALA A 645 12.89 16.33 -5.17
C ALA A 645 12.61 16.48 -6.68
N LEU A 646 12.93 17.63 -7.26
CA LEU A 646 12.81 17.87 -8.70
C LEU A 646 13.66 16.90 -9.52
N SER A 647 14.92 16.66 -9.12
CA SER A 647 15.82 15.75 -9.82
C SER A 647 15.30 14.31 -9.83
N LEU A 648 14.78 13.83 -8.69
CA LEU A 648 14.25 12.48 -8.58
C LEU A 648 12.90 12.32 -9.31
N ALA A 649 12.02 13.33 -9.23
CA ALA A 649 10.80 13.35 -10.03
C ALA A 649 11.10 13.35 -11.54
N TYR A 650 12.09 14.13 -11.98
CA TYR A 650 12.49 14.19 -13.39
C TYR A 650 13.05 12.87 -13.92
N ARG A 651 13.83 12.15 -13.10
CA ARG A 651 14.34 10.82 -13.47
C ARG A 651 13.23 9.79 -13.59
N LEU A 652 12.15 9.92 -12.81
CA LEU A 652 11.01 9.01 -12.86
C LEU A 652 10.11 9.29 -14.06
N ASP A 653 9.78 10.56 -14.30
CA ASP A 653 8.97 11.00 -15.43
C ASP A 653 9.24 12.48 -15.76
N ALA A 654 10.13 12.70 -16.73
CA ALA A 654 10.50 14.05 -17.19
C ALA A 654 9.35 14.82 -17.86
N ALA A 655 8.33 14.11 -18.34
CA ALA A 655 7.17 14.68 -19.04
C ALA A 655 6.02 15.03 -18.09
N HIS A 656 6.07 14.63 -16.81
CA HIS A 656 4.94 14.73 -15.90
C HIS A 656 4.38 16.17 -15.79
N PRO A 657 3.06 16.36 -15.98
CA PRO A 657 2.45 17.69 -16.02
C PRO A 657 2.68 18.54 -14.77
N GLU A 658 2.61 17.94 -13.59
CA GLU A 658 2.79 18.63 -12.31
C GLU A 658 4.26 19.02 -12.09
N LEU A 659 5.20 18.17 -12.52
CA LEU A 659 6.63 18.48 -12.47
C LEU A 659 6.95 19.72 -13.30
N HIS A 660 6.35 19.88 -14.49
CA HIS A 660 6.51 21.06 -15.31
C HIS A 660 6.10 22.33 -14.56
N VAL A 661 4.96 22.34 -13.90
CA VAL A 661 4.50 23.47 -13.07
C VAL A 661 5.46 23.74 -11.92
N GLN A 662 5.98 22.71 -11.27
CA GLN A 662 6.92 22.84 -10.16
C GLN A 662 8.29 23.39 -10.60
N LEU A 663 8.76 23.03 -11.79
CA LEU A 663 9.98 23.59 -12.38
C LEU A 663 9.83 25.09 -12.64
N ILE A 664 8.69 25.53 -13.17
CA ILE A 664 8.39 26.95 -13.36
C ILE A 664 8.40 27.69 -12.01
N ARG A 665 7.66 27.17 -11.02
CA ARG A 665 7.60 27.76 -9.68
C ARG A 665 8.95 27.83 -8.98
N PHE A 666 9.76 26.78 -9.11
CA PHE A 666 11.11 26.77 -8.55
C PHE A 666 11.95 27.93 -9.14
N ARG A 667 11.91 28.12 -10.46
CA ARG A 667 12.63 29.20 -11.13
C ARG A 667 12.17 30.57 -10.67
N GLN A 668 10.86 30.79 -10.57
CA GLN A 668 10.30 32.06 -10.10
C GLN A 668 10.74 32.39 -8.67
N VAL A 669 10.68 31.42 -7.75
CA VAL A 669 11.11 31.58 -6.37
C VAL A 669 12.63 31.85 -6.30
N ALA A 670 13.43 31.15 -7.13
CA ALA A 670 14.86 31.34 -7.21
C ALA A 670 15.24 32.77 -7.74
N GLU A 671 14.51 33.27 -8.71
CA GLU A 671 14.69 34.60 -9.26
C GLU A 671 14.22 35.69 -8.27
N ALA A 672 13.10 35.50 -7.60
CA ALA A 672 12.56 36.45 -6.62
C ALA A 672 13.41 36.53 -5.33
N ALA A 673 14.07 35.44 -4.93
CA ALA A 673 14.94 35.42 -3.76
C ALA A 673 16.24 36.24 -3.94
N GLY A 674 16.59 36.69 -5.15
CA GLY A 674 17.75 37.49 -5.48
C GLY A 674 19.12 36.82 -5.27
N SER A 675 19.26 35.95 -4.27
CA SER A 675 20.44 35.11 -4.06
C SER A 675 20.05 33.77 -3.43
N MET A 676 20.42 32.69 -4.09
CA MET A 676 20.31 31.34 -3.56
C MET A 676 21.51 31.05 -2.65
N PRO A 677 21.35 30.26 -1.56
CA PRO A 677 22.49 29.83 -0.75
C PRO A 677 23.59 29.20 -1.62
N GLU A 678 24.84 29.51 -1.37
CA GLU A 678 25.99 29.07 -2.18
C GLU A 678 26.01 27.54 -2.45
N VAL A 679 25.68 26.76 -1.42
CA VAL A 679 25.62 25.29 -1.54
C VAL A 679 24.51 24.84 -2.49
N ALA A 680 23.35 25.51 -2.47
CA ALA A 680 22.24 25.22 -3.38
C ALA A 680 22.57 25.67 -4.82
N ALA A 681 23.25 26.81 -4.99
CA ALA A 681 23.71 27.24 -6.30
C ALA A 681 24.75 26.28 -6.92
N LYS A 682 25.66 25.73 -6.12
CA LYS A 682 26.62 24.70 -6.54
C LYS A 682 25.90 23.40 -6.92
N ALA A 683 24.89 22.98 -6.13
CA ALA A 683 24.07 21.81 -6.44
C ALA A 683 23.29 22.00 -7.75
N LEU A 684 22.69 23.16 -7.95
CA LEU A 684 22.01 23.53 -9.21
C LEU A 684 22.95 23.45 -10.40
N ALA A 685 24.16 24.03 -10.29
CA ALA A 685 25.16 23.97 -11.34
C ALA A 685 25.61 22.52 -11.66
N SER A 686 25.66 21.64 -10.66
CA SER A 686 25.97 20.22 -10.87
C SER A 686 24.84 19.49 -11.61
N LEU A 687 23.59 19.80 -11.29
CA LEU A 687 22.41 19.18 -11.90
C LEU A 687 22.14 19.65 -13.34
N GLN A 688 22.72 20.77 -13.78
CA GLN A 688 22.52 21.32 -15.13
C GLN A 688 22.85 20.33 -16.25
N LYS A 689 23.84 19.46 -16.06
CA LYS A 689 24.23 18.46 -17.05
C LYS A 689 23.15 17.41 -17.26
N ASP A 690 22.50 16.98 -16.16
CA ASP A 690 21.50 15.93 -16.17
C ASP A 690 20.09 16.49 -16.43
N MET A 691 19.87 17.75 -16.09
CA MET A 691 18.59 18.44 -16.19
C MET A 691 18.77 19.88 -16.77
N PRO A 692 18.97 20.01 -18.09
CA PRO A 692 19.10 21.32 -18.73
C PRO A 692 17.88 22.24 -18.49
N VAL A 693 16.71 21.66 -18.28
CA VAL A 693 15.46 22.36 -17.98
C VAL A 693 15.52 23.24 -16.70
N LEU A 694 16.41 22.93 -15.75
CA LEU A 694 16.56 23.74 -14.52
C LEU A 694 17.15 25.13 -14.75
N VAL A 695 17.83 25.36 -15.86
CA VAL A 695 18.50 26.64 -16.18
C VAL A 695 17.96 27.33 -17.42
N ALA A 696 17.11 26.61 -18.18
CA ALA A 696 16.45 27.22 -19.33
C ALA A 696 15.63 28.47 -18.92
N PRO A 697 15.52 29.50 -19.74
CA PRO A 697 14.60 30.61 -19.48
C PRO A 697 13.16 30.08 -19.32
N VAL A 698 12.42 30.60 -18.34
CA VAL A 698 11.10 30.05 -17.99
C VAL A 698 10.12 30.08 -19.16
N ALA A 699 10.15 31.13 -19.99
CA ALA A 699 9.33 31.23 -21.18
C ALA A 699 9.66 30.13 -22.23
N VAL A 700 10.94 29.76 -22.35
CA VAL A 700 11.40 28.68 -23.23
C VAL A 700 10.90 27.35 -22.72
N LEU A 701 10.98 27.10 -21.40
CA LEU A 701 10.45 25.88 -20.77
C LEU A 701 8.97 25.66 -21.11
N GLN A 702 8.16 26.71 -21.00
CA GLN A 702 6.73 26.64 -21.29
C GLN A 702 6.46 26.31 -22.78
N THR A 703 7.17 26.99 -23.68
CA THR A 703 7.00 26.82 -25.11
C THR A 703 7.47 25.41 -25.56
N GLU A 704 8.64 24.98 -25.12
CA GLU A 704 9.19 23.65 -25.43
C GLU A 704 8.32 22.53 -24.88
N TYR A 705 7.80 22.68 -23.66
CA TYR A 705 6.91 21.69 -23.07
C TYR A 705 5.64 21.53 -23.89
N LEU A 706 5.00 22.63 -24.27
CA LEU A 706 3.78 22.61 -25.08
C LEU A 706 4.05 22.02 -26.49
N GLN A 707 5.14 22.41 -27.12
CA GLN A 707 5.52 21.85 -28.44
C GLN A 707 5.81 20.36 -28.39
N ARG A 708 6.47 19.88 -27.32
CA ARG A 708 6.89 18.49 -27.20
C ARG A 708 5.78 17.56 -26.73
N TYR A 709 4.93 18.03 -25.84
CA TYR A 709 3.94 17.18 -25.14
C TYR A 709 2.48 17.62 -25.33
N GLY A 710 2.23 18.75 -25.96
CA GLY A 710 0.88 19.29 -26.16
C GLY A 710 -0.07 18.32 -26.87
N ASP A 711 0.44 17.55 -27.82
CA ASP A 711 -0.35 16.53 -28.56
C ASP A 711 -0.35 15.16 -27.86
N ALA A 712 0.54 14.91 -26.91
CA ALA A 712 0.71 13.59 -26.28
C ALA A 712 -0.52 13.18 -25.46
N SER A 713 -1.05 14.07 -24.63
CA SER A 713 -2.27 13.80 -23.87
C SER A 713 -2.95 15.07 -23.38
N ALA A 714 -4.24 14.96 -23.06
CA ALA A 714 -5.02 16.04 -22.45
C ALA A 714 -4.42 16.53 -21.10
N ALA A 715 -3.79 15.66 -20.32
CA ALA A 715 -3.16 16.02 -19.06
C ALA A 715 -1.97 16.97 -19.25
N HIS A 716 -1.20 16.80 -20.34
CA HIS A 716 -0.06 17.68 -20.64
C HIS A 716 -0.52 19.09 -21.05
N VAL A 717 -1.61 19.19 -21.79
CA VAL A 717 -2.22 20.50 -22.12
C VAL A 717 -2.68 21.22 -20.84
N LEU A 718 -3.34 20.51 -19.95
CA LEU A 718 -3.72 21.08 -18.65
C LEU A 718 -2.51 21.48 -17.80
N GLY A 719 -1.45 20.67 -17.82
CA GLY A 719 -0.17 21.00 -17.19
C GLY A 719 0.46 22.27 -17.76
N ALA A 720 0.48 22.41 -19.08
CA ALA A 720 0.96 23.62 -19.76
C ALA A 720 0.11 24.86 -19.41
N ALA A 721 -1.22 24.74 -19.37
CA ALA A 721 -2.12 25.84 -18.97
C ALA A 721 -1.87 26.28 -17.51
N ARG A 722 -1.69 25.33 -16.60
CA ARG A 722 -1.32 25.63 -15.20
C ARG A 722 0.09 26.26 -15.10
N GLY A 723 1.04 25.79 -15.91
CA GLY A 723 2.37 26.38 -16.01
C GLY A 723 2.35 27.82 -16.49
N LEU A 724 1.56 28.11 -17.51
CA LEU A 724 1.37 29.46 -18.04
C LEU A 724 0.77 30.41 -16.97
N TYR A 725 -0.25 29.96 -16.27
CA TYR A 725 -0.85 30.71 -15.19
C TYR A 725 0.11 30.89 -13.99
N ALA A 726 0.88 29.87 -13.64
CA ALA A 726 1.91 29.98 -12.62
C ALA A 726 2.98 31.04 -13.00
N LEU A 727 3.28 31.17 -14.27
CA LEU A 727 4.29 32.11 -14.78
C LEU A 727 3.81 33.58 -14.77
N HIS A 728 2.60 33.81 -15.22
CA HIS A 728 2.10 35.18 -15.49
C HIS A 728 0.94 35.63 -14.59
N GLY A 729 0.39 34.72 -13.77
CA GLY A 729 -0.74 34.98 -12.89
C GLY A 729 -1.99 35.43 -13.66
N ASP A 730 -2.73 36.34 -13.06
CA ASP A 730 -4.00 36.83 -13.60
C ASP A 730 -3.84 37.59 -14.94
N ALA A 731 -2.62 38.08 -15.26
CA ALA A 731 -2.37 38.79 -16.52
C ALA A 731 -2.57 37.91 -17.78
N GLN A 732 -2.29 36.62 -17.69
CA GLN A 732 -2.51 35.68 -18.80
C GLN A 732 -3.53 34.58 -18.47
N ALA A 733 -4.46 34.83 -17.56
CA ALA A 733 -5.53 33.91 -17.23
C ALA A 733 -6.39 33.54 -18.45
N HIS A 734 -6.57 34.48 -19.38
CA HIS A 734 -7.30 34.24 -20.63
C HIS A 734 -6.57 33.22 -21.52
N GLU A 735 -5.28 33.39 -21.78
CA GLU A 735 -4.50 32.46 -22.60
C GLU A 735 -4.44 31.07 -21.97
N ALA A 736 -4.30 30.99 -20.64
CA ALA A 736 -4.37 29.74 -19.91
C ALA A 736 -5.74 29.05 -20.06
N ALA A 737 -6.85 29.83 -20.04
CA ALA A 737 -8.18 29.31 -20.30
C ALA A 737 -8.34 28.82 -21.75
N GLU A 738 -7.84 29.54 -22.75
CA GLU A 738 -7.88 29.11 -24.15
C GLU A 738 -7.15 27.78 -24.38
N LEU A 739 -6.00 27.57 -23.74
CA LEU A 739 -5.32 26.27 -23.76
C LEU A 739 -6.21 25.15 -23.21
N VAL A 740 -6.89 25.38 -22.09
CA VAL A 740 -7.84 24.41 -21.54
C VAL A 740 -9.00 24.15 -22.48
N PHE A 741 -9.53 25.18 -23.15
CA PHE A 741 -10.61 25.05 -24.12
C PHE A 741 -10.21 24.25 -25.36
N SER A 742 -8.91 24.20 -25.71
CA SER A 742 -8.41 23.32 -26.79
C SER A 742 -8.69 21.84 -26.50
N LEU A 743 -8.85 21.44 -25.25
CA LEU A 743 -9.20 20.08 -24.85
C LEU A 743 -10.59 19.67 -25.40
N LEU A 744 -11.54 20.62 -25.47
CA LEU A 744 -12.89 20.36 -25.93
C LEU A 744 -12.98 20.08 -27.45
N LYS A 745 -11.91 20.33 -28.19
CA LYS A 745 -11.79 20.06 -29.63
C LYS A 745 -11.25 18.66 -29.94
N ARG A 746 -10.83 17.91 -28.91
CA ARG A 746 -10.29 16.57 -29.07
C ARG A 746 -11.41 15.53 -29.13
N ASP A 747 -11.22 14.49 -29.91
CA ASP A 747 -12.20 13.40 -30.08
C ASP A 747 -12.49 12.64 -28.77
N SER A 748 -11.49 12.56 -27.90
CA SER A 748 -11.62 11.86 -26.61
C SER A 748 -10.73 12.53 -25.55
N VAL A 749 -11.35 12.91 -24.46
CA VAL A 749 -10.67 13.43 -23.25
C VAL A 749 -11.13 12.63 -22.04
N PRO A 750 -10.21 12.10 -21.21
CA PRO A 750 -10.58 11.39 -19.98
C PRO A 750 -11.39 12.30 -19.04
N LEU A 751 -12.49 11.79 -18.50
CA LEU A 751 -13.39 12.54 -17.60
C LEU A 751 -12.63 13.23 -16.46
N ARG A 752 -11.71 12.52 -15.81
CA ARG A 752 -10.91 13.06 -14.70
C ARG A 752 -10.09 14.29 -15.10
N VAL A 753 -9.57 14.34 -16.33
CA VAL A 753 -8.81 15.50 -16.83
C VAL A 753 -9.75 16.68 -17.04
N LEU A 754 -10.96 16.44 -17.58
CA LEU A 754 -11.97 17.49 -17.72
C LEU A 754 -12.48 18.01 -16.36
N GLU A 755 -12.67 17.15 -15.37
CA GLU A 755 -13.01 17.57 -14.00
C GLU A 755 -11.91 18.46 -13.39
N GLN A 756 -10.64 18.10 -13.59
CA GLN A 756 -9.51 18.93 -13.16
C GLN A 756 -9.40 20.25 -13.94
N ALA A 757 -9.69 20.20 -15.23
CA ALA A 757 -9.74 21.39 -16.09
C ALA A 757 -10.89 22.32 -15.67
N HIS A 758 -12.07 21.77 -15.38
CA HIS A 758 -13.22 22.52 -14.86
C HIS A 758 -12.90 23.24 -13.56
N ALA A 759 -12.27 22.54 -12.59
CA ALA A 759 -11.83 23.16 -11.35
C ALA A 759 -10.81 24.28 -11.57
N PHE A 760 -9.91 24.13 -12.55
CA PHE A 760 -8.94 25.15 -12.90
C PHE A 760 -9.60 26.35 -13.61
N VAL A 761 -10.51 26.16 -14.55
CA VAL A 761 -11.25 27.25 -15.18
C VAL A 761 -12.10 28.01 -14.16
N ARG A 762 -12.72 27.32 -13.20
CA ARG A 762 -13.44 27.96 -12.09
C ARG A 762 -12.52 28.85 -11.26
N HIS A 763 -11.34 28.35 -10.91
CA HIS A 763 -10.33 29.15 -10.20
C HIS A 763 -9.90 30.41 -11.00
N LEU A 764 -9.72 30.28 -12.31
CA LEU A 764 -9.41 31.43 -13.16
C LEU A 764 -10.56 32.44 -13.20
N ALA A 765 -11.80 31.98 -13.29
CA ALA A 765 -13.00 32.82 -13.32
C ALA A 765 -13.25 33.59 -12.01
N GLU A 766 -12.82 33.06 -10.87
CA GLU A 766 -12.88 33.72 -9.56
C GLU A 766 -11.83 34.84 -9.42
N ARG A 767 -10.71 34.75 -10.16
CA ARG A 767 -9.59 35.66 -10.06
C ARG A 767 -9.50 36.72 -11.18
N ALA A 768 -9.98 36.39 -12.36
CA ALA A 768 -9.89 37.20 -13.55
C ALA A 768 -11.18 37.22 -14.34
N THR A 769 -11.46 38.33 -15.03
CA THR A 769 -12.61 38.40 -15.96
C THR A 769 -12.25 37.66 -17.24
N LEU A 770 -12.83 36.50 -17.43
CA LEU A 770 -12.68 35.70 -18.65
C LEU A 770 -13.66 36.19 -19.74
N PRO A 771 -13.27 36.15 -21.03
CA PRO A 771 -14.16 36.48 -22.10
C PRO A 771 -15.31 35.45 -22.20
N PRO A 772 -16.50 35.85 -22.80
CA PRO A 772 -17.66 34.96 -22.93
C PRO A 772 -17.32 33.60 -23.59
N THR A 773 -16.39 33.60 -24.54
CA THR A 773 -15.92 32.40 -25.28
C THR A 773 -15.06 31.44 -24.45
N ALA A 774 -14.45 31.94 -23.39
CA ALA A 774 -13.61 31.18 -22.46
C ALA A 774 -14.20 31.18 -21.03
N SER A 775 -15.48 31.45 -20.87
CA SER A 775 -16.19 31.48 -19.60
C SER A 775 -16.40 30.06 -19.00
N LEU A 776 -16.61 29.99 -17.71
CA LEU A 776 -16.92 28.72 -17.03
C LEU A 776 -18.13 28.02 -17.65
N THR A 777 -19.21 28.80 -17.96
CA THR A 777 -20.43 28.26 -18.57
C THR A 777 -20.17 27.69 -19.99
N ALA A 778 -19.33 28.37 -20.80
CA ALA A 778 -18.94 27.84 -22.09
C ALA A 778 -18.12 26.55 -21.99
N PHE A 779 -17.25 26.44 -20.99
CA PHE A 779 -16.52 25.20 -20.71
C PHE A 779 -17.46 24.06 -20.31
N GLU A 780 -18.41 24.33 -19.41
CA GLU A 780 -19.39 23.35 -18.93
C GLU A 780 -20.24 22.82 -20.11
N GLN A 781 -20.71 23.68 -21.01
CA GLN A 781 -21.44 23.27 -22.19
C GLN A 781 -20.61 22.39 -23.12
N GLY A 782 -19.35 22.75 -23.38
CA GLY A 782 -18.43 21.96 -24.22
C GLY A 782 -18.08 20.61 -23.58
N ALA A 783 -17.79 20.58 -22.28
CA ALA A 783 -17.50 19.37 -21.55
C ALA A 783 -18.72 18.44 -21.44
N HIS A 784 -19.94 19.02 -21.28
CA HIS A 784 -21.19 18.25 -21.30
C HIS A 784 -21.45 17.60 -22.66
N ALA A 785 -21.07 18.25 -23.76
CA ALA A 785 -21.20 17.65 -25.09
C ALA A 785 -20.35 16.39 -25.25
N LEU A 786 -19.15 16.35 -24.62
CA LEU A 786 -18.26 15.19 -24.59
C LEU A 786 -18.72 14.12 -23.59
N TRP A 787 -19.21 14.54 -22.42
CA TRP A 787 -19.60 13.66 -21.32
C TRP A 787 -21.02 13.98 -20.82
N LYS A 788 -22.03 13.57 -21.59
CA LYS A 788 -23.46 13.91 -21.41
C LYS A 788 -24.04 13.51 -20.04
N HIS A 789 -23.46 12.54 -19.37
CA HIS A 789 -23.94 12.04 -18.09
C HIS A 789 -23.14 12.61 -16.90
N ALA A 790 -22.09 13.38 -17.13
CA ALA A 790 -21.23 13.89 -16.07
C ALA A 790 -21.91 15.05 -15.31
N GLU A 791 -22.23 14.80 -14.04
CA GLU A 791 -22.90 15.76 -13.16
C GLU A 791 -22.10 17.06 -12.97
N ALA A 792 -20.76 16.98 -13.01
CA ALA A 792 -19.89 18.14 -12.87
C ALA A 792 -20.10 19.23 -13.94
N PHE A 793 -20.71 18.89 -15.09
CA PHE A 793 -20.88 19.77 -16.23
C PHE A 793 -22.36 20.08 -16.53
N LEU A 794 -23.27 19.66 -15.65
CA LEU A 794 -24.68 19.99 -15.78
C LEU A 794 -24.87 21.49 -15.50
N PRO A 795 -25.69 22.22 -16.29
CA PRO A 795 -26.05 23.59 -15.98
C PRO A 795 -26.69 23.69 -14.60
N SER A 796 -26.36 24.72 -13.85
CA SER A 796 -26.76 24.92 -12.44
C SER A 796 -28.27 24.79 -12.15
N ALA A 797 -29.14 24.89 -13.16
CA ALA A 797 -30.56 24.68 -13.05
C ALA A 797 -31.01 23.21 -13.09
N ALA A 798 -30.15 22.27 -13.49
CA ALA A 798 -30.43 20.83 -13.58
C ALA A 798 -29.74 20.02 -12.45
N ALA A 799 -28.91 20.67 -11.62
CA ALA A 799 -28.18 20.05 -10.54
C ALA A 799 -28.94 20.11 -9.17
N ALA A 800 -30.09 20.76 -9.11
CA ALA A 800 -30.98 20.79 -7.95
C ALA A 800 -32.07 19.71 -8.10
#